data_b4d48b93ecf592edc4c286603f62fd34
#
_entry.id   b4d48b93ecf592edc4c286603f62fd34
#
_cell.length_a   1.000
_cell.length_b   1.000
_cell.length_c   1.000
_cell.angle_alpha   90.00
_cell.angle_beta   90.00
_cell.angle_gamma   90.00
#
_symmetry.space_group_name_H-M   'P 1'
#
loop_
_entity.id
_entity.type
_entity.pdbx_description
1 polymer ?
#
loop_
_entity_poly.entity_id
_entity_poly.type
_entity_poly.pdbx_seq_one_letter_code
_entity_poly.pdbx_strand_id
1 'polypeptide(L)'
;MRPRYVLALIGLFVAGLIFGLSTPQSPALRFEVTTELAPASGRLVVVISESERPEPRTRVTETGADASTILGRDVRNFGPGVIATIDHTAAIFPISSLNQLTPGNYYVQAVFDTNRDHASINASGNRYSDVQRVFLDPRSGGTVKLSLTRTIPADQLPADDSYVKYVKIQSNLLTQFHGRPMYLYAGVILPKDYGAGDRRYPLRIHIGGYSTRYTAVRRLMAPDSAFRRMWLSDDTPRFVYLQLDGDGPYGDAYQVNSDNNGPYGDAITRELIPHVEKNYRAIGEPYARVLDGESTGGWVSLALKVFYPDFFNAVWASCPDGVDFRGFQLIDIYKHQNAYFDENGRERPSKRDLNGRVEFTIRHECQMENVIGESDSWTMSGQQWGAWNATYGPRGADGRPVPLWDAKSGVINKSAVEHWKKYDLRMILEQNWKTLGPKVRGKIHISVGEADDYYLNNAVHMLDDFFKTASPPANARIVYGAGRGHCWSSLSEAQMLKEMAVVVERSTPRALRWQEQNSATTARLRGVSAVNEKIAWVSGSSGTVLRTLDGGARWQSVSVPGAADLDFRDVHGVDANTAYVLSIGEGEKSRIYKTTDGGRTWKLQFTNREPAGFFDGFAFWDRNNGIAFSDPVDGRFLIIRTTDGGTTWNQMPRDNMPPALSGEAAFAASGSSITVAGTDDVWIATGGAASRVFHSGDRGMTWTVAETPIKGGSPSAGIFSIYAASRQLVVVSGGDYQKENESSVNFATSHDGGRTWIAGPQLPGYRSAIHAASDNDGEFYVAAGPSGTDLLRTGGSWINSTTAGYDAVSFSPGLTSGWAVGSGGRIAKVTTTAP
;
A
#
# COMPACT_ATOMS: atom_id res chain seq x y z
N MET A 1 -74.10 -36.71 -32.77
CA MET A 1 -75.47 -37.04 -32.41
C MET A 1 -75.72 -36.75 -30.95
N ARG A 2 -76.80 -36.09 -30.69
CA ARG A 2 -77.40 -35.64 -29.39
C ARG A 2 -77.74 -36.86 -28.49
N PRO A 3 -78.21 -36.70 -27.20
CA PRO A 3 -78.80 -35.51 -26.60
C PRO A 3 -78.43 -35.09 -25.17
N ARG A 4 -78.94 -33.92 -24.84
CA ARG A 4 -79.06 -33.27 -23.54
C ARG A 4 -80.06 -33.98 -22.61
N TYR A 5 -79.85 -33.97 -21.27
CA TYR A 5 -80.88 -33.96 -20.26
C TYR A 5 -80.60 -32.85 -19.21
N VAL A 6 -81.59 -31.99 -19.09
CA VAL A 6 -81.85 -31.01 -18.06
C VAL A 6 -82.54 -31.68 -16.91
N LEU A 7 -82.15 -31.53 -15.69
CA LEU A 7 -82.96 -31.78 -14.50
C LEU A 7 -82.87 -30.61 -13.55
N ALA A 8 -83.95 -29.93 -13.40
CA ALA A 8 -84.16 -28.87 -12.41
C ALA A 8 -84.48 -29.52 -11.04
N LEU A 9 -83.90 -29.07 -9.97
CA LEU A 9 -84.19 -29.37 -8.59
C LEU A 9 -84.38 -28.08 -7.79
N ILE A 10 -85.54 -27.98 -7.24
CA ILE A 10 -86.18 -26.95 -6.43
C ILE A 10 -85.48 -26.80 -5.13
N GLY A 11 -85.03 -25.56 -4.78
CA GLY A 11 -84.43 -25.24 -3.52
C GLY A 11 -85.42 -24.97 -2.41
N LEU A 12 -85.15 -25.61 -1.27
CA LEU A 12 -85.74 -25.20 0.02
C LEU A 12 -84.79 -24.27 0.73
N PHE A 13 -85.25 -23.04 0.96
CA PHE A 13 -84.52 -22.10 1.84
C PHE A 13 -84.78 -22.47 3.30
N VAL A 14 -83.80 -23.03 4.02
CA VAL A 14 -83.77 -23.04 5.49
C VAL A 14 -82.86 -21.94 5.94
N ALA A 15 -83.43 -20.84 6.46
CA ALA A 15 -82.71 -19.79 7.12
C ALA A 15 -82.24 -20.27 8.50
N GLY A 16 -81.01 -20.82 8.57
CA GLY A 16 -80.33 -21.07 9.83
C GLY A 16 -79.64 -19.81 10.29
N LEU A 17 -80.08 -19.16 11.34
CA LEU A 17 -79.35 -18.15 12.09
C LEU A 17 -78.13 -18.81 12.70
N ILE A 18 -76.96 -18.66 12.05
CA ILE A 18 -75.64 -18.95 12.66
C ILE A 18 -75.30 -17.71 13.51
N PHE A 19 -75.58 -17.78 14.81
CA PHE A 19 -74.89 -16.94 15.78
C PHE A 19 -73.44 -17.30 15.74
N GLY A 20 -72.67 -16.54 14.99
CA GLY A 20 -71.19 -16.55 15.08
C GLY A 20 -70.82 -16.10 16.48
N LEU A 21 -70.53 -17.04 17.36
CA LEU A 21 -69.77 -16.81 18.54
C LEU A 21 -68.37 -16.33 18.05
N SER A 22 -68.24 -15.01 17.94
CA SER A 22 -66.90 -14.38 17.92
C SER A 22 -66.27 -14.75 19.26
N THR A 23 -65.43 -15.76 19.29
CA THR A 23 -64.51 -15.95 20.37
C THR A 23 -63.79 -14.61 20.58
N PRO A 24 -63.82 -14.05 21.78
CA PRO A 24 -63.08 -12.85 22.06
C PRO A 24 -61.61 -13.16 21.73
N GLN A 25 -61.12 -12.51 20.73
CA GLN A 25 -59.69 -12.59 20.35
C GLN A 25 -58.92 -12.13 21.60
N SER A 26 -58.22 -13.07 22.25
CA SER A 26 -57.39 -12.72 23.40
C SER A 26 -56.58 -11.49 23.03
N PRO A 27 -56.51 -10.49 23.90
CA PRO A 27 -55.78 -9.27 23.58
C PRO A 27 -54.34 -9.63 23.27
N ALA A 28 -53.89 -9.39 22.03
CA ALA A 28 -52.52 -9.71 21.61
C ALA A 28 -51.47 -9.01 22.53
N LEU A 29 -50.39 -9.68 22.82
CA LEU A 29 -49.26 -9.10 23.57
C LEU A 29 -48.73 -7.92 22.79
N ARG A 30 -48.58 -6.73 23.47
CA ARG A 30 -48.06 -5.53 22.86
C ARG A 30 -47.29 -4.66 23.90
N PHE A 31 -46.44 -3.77 23.37
CA PHE A 31 -45.67 -2.83 24.14
C PHE A 31 -46.05 -1.41 23.72
N GLU A 32 -46.49 -0.61 24.67
CA GLU A 32 -46.83 0.80 24.53
C GLU A 32 -45.69 1.63 25.10
N VAL A 33 -44.99 2.36 24.22
CA VAL A 33 -43.84 3.19 24.60
C VAL A 33 -44.23 4.66 24.51
N THR A 34 -43.89 5.42 25.58
CA THR A 34 -44.12 6.87 25.68
C THR A 34 -42.81 7.62 25.94
N THR A 35 -42.83 8.93 25.71
CA THR A 35 -41.72 9.81 26.06
C THR A 35 -42.23 11.25 26.30
N GLU A 36 -41.63 11.94 27.26
CA GLU A 36 -41.81 13.37 27.48
C GLU A 36 -40.72 14.21 26.86
N LEU A 37 -39.74 13.60 26.18
CA LEU A 37 -38.65 14.28 25.53
C LEU A 37 -39.09 14.85 24.18
N ALA A 38 -38.37 15.88 23.68
CA ALA A 38 -38.69 16.57 22.44
C ALA A 38 -38.92 15.58 21.25
N PRO A 39 -39.87 15.88 20.34
CA PRO A 39 -40.17 14.99 19.24
C PRO A 39 -38.94 14.65 18.39
N ALA A 40 -38.82 13.36 18.01
CA ALA A 40 -37.76 12.85 17.13
C ALA A 40 -38.30 11.71 16.25
N SER A 41 -37.56 11.38 15.18
CA SER A 41 -37.85 10.23 14.34
C SER A 41 -36.67 9.27 14.39
N GLY A 42 -36.92 7.97 14.42
CA GLY A 42 -35.87 6.96 14.55
C GLY A 42 -36.40 5.56 14.63
N ARG A 43 -35.53 4.63 14.99
CA ARG A 43 -35.84 3.23 15.21
C ARG A 43 -36.13 2.95 16.68
N LEU A 44 -37.35 2.48 16.99
CA LEU A 44 -37.72 2.03 18.33
C LEU A 44 -37.52 0.52 18.40
N VAL A 45 -36.73 0.06 19.38
CA VAL A 45 -36.47 -1.34 19.65
C VAL A 45 -36.91 -1.69 21.05
N VAL A 46 -37.65 -2.78 21.22
CA VAL A 46 -37.98 -3.39 22.50
C VAL A 46 -37.20 -4.66 22.66
N VAL A 47 -36.50 -4.81 23.77
CA VAL A 47 -35.68 -5.97 24.11
C VAL A 47 -36.35 -6.77 25.22
N ILE A 48 -36.53 -8.07 25.03
CA ILE A 48 -37.07 -9.02 26.00
C ILE A 48 -35.92 -9.99 26.35
N SER A 49 -35.42 -9.90 27.56
CA SER A 49 -34.25 -10.70 28.01
C SER A 49 -34.62 -11.55 29.24
N GLU A 50 -34.04 -12.73 29.35
CA GLU A 50 -34.18 -13.57 30.55
C GLU A 50 -33.33 -13.06 31.74
N SER A 51 -32.38 -12.16 31.49
CA SER A 51 -31.45 -11.61 32.46
C SER A 51 -31.53 -10.09 32.55
N GLU A 52 -31.43 -9.54 33.77
CA GLU A 52 -31.31 -8.10 33.98
C GLU A 52 -29.91 -7.56 33.63
N ARG A 53 -28.90 -8.40 33.77
CA ARG A 53 -27.49 -8.02 33.60
C ARG A 53 -26.78 -9.00 32.66
N PRO A 54 -26.08 -8.50 31.64
CA PRO A 54 -25.97 -7.09 31.24
C PRO A 54 -27.33 -6.49 30.91
N GLU A 55 -27.46 -5.15 30.96
CA GLU A 55 -28.71 -4.43 30.72
C GLU A 55 -29.32 -4.80 29.35
N PRO A 56 -30.63 -5.13 29.22
CA PRO A 56 -31.21 -5.68 27.98
C PRO A 56 -30.87 -4.91 26.71
N ARG A 57 -30.87 -3.57 26.74
CA ARG A 57 -30.53 -2.75 25.58
C ARG A 57 -29.11 -2.98 25.06
N THR A 58 -28.21 -3.53 25.87
CA THR A 58 -26.84 -3.83 25.46
C THR A 58 -26.73 -5.20 24.79
N ARG A 59 -27.80 -5.98 24.74
CA ARG A 59 -27.91 -7.33 24.17
C ARG A 59 -28.60 -7.35 22.79
N VAL A 60 -28.87 -6.20 22.21
CA VAL A 60 -29.65 -6.06 20.98
C VAL A 60 -29.01 -6.73 19.77
N THR A 61 -27.69 -6.86 19.79
CA THR A 61 -26.90 -7.43 18.68
C THR A 61 -26.47 -8.88 18.90
N GLU A 62 -27.02 -9.54 19.94
CA GLU A 62 -26.74 -10.95 20.21
C GLU A 62 -27.35 -11.83 19.11
N THR A 63 -26.60 -12.87 18.73
CA THR A 63 -27.00 -13.90 17.76
C THR A 63 -26.79 -15.29 18.37
N GLY A 64 -27.31 -16.32 17.71
CA GLY A 64 -27.21 -17.70 18.21
C GLY A 64 -28.38 -18.11 19.12
N ALA A 65 -28.19 -19.20 19.85
CA ALA A 65 -29.27 -19.85 20.61
C ALA A 65 -29.76 -19.02 21.82
N ASP A 66 -28.88 -18.22 22.41
CA ASP A 66 -29.15 -17.45 23.63
C ASP A 66 -29.48 -15.97 23.34
N ALA A 67 -29.76 -15.64 22.08
CA ALA A 67 -30.09 -14.29 21.68
C ALA A 67 -31.36 -13.80 22.35
N SER A 68 -31.33 -12.59 22.92
CA SER A 68 -32.51 -11.92 23.47
C SER A 68 -33.56 -11.68 22.36
N THR A 69 -34.84 -11.78 22.69
CA THR A 69 -35.89 -11.44 21.76
C THR A 69 -35.97 -9.93 21.59
N ILE A 70 -35.87 -9.46 20.35
CA ILE A 70 -35.94 -8.04 20.01
C ILE A 70 -37.08 -7.78 18.99
N LEU A 71 -37.73 -6.64 19.15
CA LEU A 71 -38.75 -6.15 18.21
C LEU A 71 -38.40 -4.73 17.79
N GLY A 72 -38.50 -4.43 16.48
CA GLY A 72 -38.14 -3.13 15.94
C GLY A 72 -39.20 -2.49 15.07
N ARG A 73 -39.37 -1.18 15.14
CA ARG A 73 -40.28 -0.40 14.31
C ARG A 73 -39.78 1.03 14.15
N ASP A 74 -39.93 1.58 12.95
CA ASP A 74 -39.69 3.01 12.72
C ASP A 74 -40.81 3.84 13.33
N VAL A 75 -40.44 4.89 14.08
CA VAL A 75 -41.40 5.83 14.63
C VAL A 75 -41.00 7.25 14.20
N ARG A 76 -41.98 7.96 13.66
CA ARG A 76 -41.81 9.34 13.21
C ARG A 76 -42.45 10.31 14.19
N ASN A 77 -41.77 11.45 14.37
CA ASN A 77 -42.27 12.55 15.21
C ASN A 77 -42.75 12.09 16.63
N PHE A 78 -41.98 11.18 17.23
CA PHE A 78 -42.26 10.57 18.53
C PHE A 78 -41.83 11.52 19.66
N GLY A 79 -42.85 12.01 20.42
CA GLY A 79 -42.68 12.97 21.49
C GLY A 79 -43.85 12.97 22.46
N PRO A 80 -44.01 13.99 23.33
CA PRO A 80 -45.04 14.08 24.35
C PRO A 80 -46.46 13.86 23.79
N GLY A 81 -47.25 13.03 24.47
CA GLY A 81 -48.62 12.67 24.08
C GLY A 81 -48.76 11.66 22.96
N VAL A 82 -47.67 11.19 22.38
CA VAL A 82 -47.65 10.12 21.36
C VAL A 82 -47.36 8.78 22.01
N ILE A 83 -48.18 7.76 21.71
CA ILE A 83 -47.94 6.37 22.13
C ILE A 83 -47.43 5.59 20.92
N ALA A 84 -46.21 5.09 20.98
CA ALA A 84 -45.65 4.18 19.99
C ALA A 84 -45.96 2.72 20.40
N THR A 85 -46.69 2.00 19.54
CA THR A 85 -47.04 0.61 19.80
C THR A 85 -46.17 -0.33 19.02
N ILE A 86 -45.56 -1.30 19.72
CA ILE A 86 -44.85 -2.45 19.17
C ILE A 86 -45.65 -3.71 19.46
N ASP A 87 -46.05 -4.41 18.41
CA ASP A 87 -46.92 -5.58 18.45
C ASP A 87 -46.45 -6.65 17.44
N HIS A 88 -47.28 -7.62 17.16
CA HIS A 88 -47.04 -8.71 16.22
C HIS A 88 -46.71 -8.29 14.78
N THR A 89 -46.92 -7.00 14.44
CA THR A 89 -46.62 -6.46 13.11
C THR A 89 -45.21 -5.87 13.01
N ALA A 90 -44.49 -5.74 14.13
CA ALA A 90 -43.13 -5.28 14.18
C ALA A 90 -42.17 -6.36 13.68
N ALA A 91 -41.01 -5.93 13.13
CA ALA A 91 -39.92 -6.87 12.87
C ALA A 91 -39.50 -7.53 14.18
N ILE A 92 -39.21 -8.82 14.16
CA ILE A 92 -38.91 -9.61 15.37
C ILE A 92 -37.78 -10.60 15.11
N PHE A 93 -36.97 -10.87 16.15
CA PHE A 93 -35.86 -11.83 16.15
C PHE A 93 -35.61 -12.34 17.57
N PRO A 94 -35.14 -13.57 17.83
CA PRO A 94 -34.86 -14.65 16.88
C PRO A 94 -36.08 -15.46 16.51
N ILE A 95 -37.19 -15.25 17.19
CA ILE A 95 -38.49 -15.91 16.92
C ILE A 95 -39.18 -15.22 15.74
N SER A 96 -40.09 -15.96 15.04
CA SER A 96 -40.81 -15.40 13.91
C SER A 96 -42.14 -14.73 14.26
N SER A 97 -42.55 -14.86 15.51
CA SER A 97 -43.80 -14.28 16.06
C SER A 97 -43.74 -14.23 17.58
N LEU A 98 -44.33 -13.19 18.18
CA LEU A 98 -44.53 -13.10 19.64
C LEU A 98 -45.27 -14.31 20.23
N ASN A 99 -46.07 -15.01 19.46
CA ASN A 99 -46.81 -16.23 19.89
C ASN A 99 -45.86 -17.41 20.21
N GLN A 100 -44.58 -17.33 19.78
CA GLN A 100 -43.55 -18.33 20.07
C GLN A 100 -42.78 -18.03 21.37
N LEU A 101 -42.99 -16.86 21.97
CA LEU A 101 -42.37 -16.52 23.23
C LEU A 101 -42.85 -17.47 24.32
N THR A 102 -41.94 -18.10 25.04
CA THR A 102 -42.26 -18.98 26.16
C THR A 102 -42.87 -18.17 27.31
N PRO A 103 -44.04 -18.58 27.91
CA PRO A 103 -44.56 -17.89 29.09
C PRO A 103 -43.56 -17.87 30.24
N GLY A 104 -43.24 -16.67 30.80
CA GLY A 104 -42.22 -16.55 31.82
C GLY A 104 -42.00 -15.11 32.31
N ASN A 105 -41.11 -14.97 33.27
CA ASN A 105 -40.65 -13.68 33.74
C ASN A 105 -39.50 -13.18 32.93
N TYR A 106 -39.62 -11.99 32.39
CA TYR A 106 -38.62 -11.36 31.53
C TYR A 106 -38.26 -9.96 32.03
N TYR A 107 -37.08 -9.51 31.63
CA TYR A 107 -36.63 -8.13 31.77
C TYR A 107 -36.80 -7.42 30.45
N VAL A 108 -37.66 -6.41 30.42
CA VAL A 108 -38.04 -5.69 29.20
C VAL A 108 -37.49 -4.26 29.25
N GLN A 109 -36.94 -3.82 28.15
CA GLN A 109 -36.43 -2.47 28.02
C GLN A 109 -36.65 -1.96 26.59
N ALA A 110 -36.99 -0.67 26.46
CA ALA A 110 -37.09 0.01 25.16
C ALA A 110 -35.88 0.93 24.94
N VAL A 111 -35.42 0.98 23.71
CA VAL A 111 -34.41 1.95 23.25
C VAL A 111 -34.88 2.59 21.95
N PHE A 112 -34.68 3.89 21.83
CA PHE A 112 -35.07 4.66 20.64
C PHE A 112 -33.82 5.27 20.02
N ASP A 113 -33.42 4.74 18.88
CA ASP A 113 -32.26 5.18 18.14
C ASP A 113 -32.62 6.35 17.24
N THR A 114 -32.01 7.49 17.50
CA THR A 114 -32.17 8.74 16.74
C THR A 114 -30.85 9.29 16.24
N ASN A 115 -29.72 8.64 16.60
CA ASN A 115 -28.40 9.09 16.21
C ASN A 115 -28.14 8.80 14.72
N ARG A 116 -27.58 9.77 13.99
CA ARG A 116 -27.26 9.65 12.56
C ARG A 116 -25.76 9.77 12.27
N ASP A 117 -24.95 9.92 13.31
CA ASP A 117 -23.49 10.01 13.19
C ASP A 117 -22.79 8.70 13.57
N HIS A 118 -23.46 7.95 14.46
CA HIS A 118 -22.98 6.68 15.02
C HIS A 118 -24.10 5.65 14.93
N ALA A 119 -23.88 4.56 14.26
CA ALA A 119 -24.89 3.54 14.03
C ALA A 119 -25.18 2.61 15.22
N SER A 120 -24.42 2.74 16.31
CA SER A 120 -24.70 1.97 17.53
C SER A 120 -26.06 2.37 18.11
N ILE A 121 -26.94 1.40 18.38
CA ILE A 121 -28.20 1.64 19.08
C ILE A 121 -28.00 2.25 20.48
N ASN A 122 -26.81 2.05 21.06
CA ASN A 122 -26.37 2.64 22.31
C ASN A 122 -25.53 3.91 22.11
N ALA A 123 -25.64 4.58 20.95
CA ALA A 123 -24.95 5.83 20.69
C ALA A 123 -25.47 6.97 21.56
N SER A 124 -24.60 7.94 21.78
CA SER A 124 -24.89 9.20 22.49
C SER A 124 -26.14 9.88 21.95
N GLY A 125 -27.03 10.35 22.84
CA GLY A 125 -28.27 11.02 22.47
C GLY A 125 -29.47 10.08 22.25
N ASN A 126 -29.24 8.79 22.06
CA ASN A 126 -30.33 7.78 21.99
C ASN A 126 -31.05 7.68 23.34
N ARG A 127 -32.33 7.39 23.29
CA ARG A 127 -33.20 7.39 24.47
C ARG A 127 -33.54 5.98 24.89
N TYR A 128 -33.71 5.74 26.18
CA TYR A 128 -34.05 4.41 26.68
C TYR A 128 -34.91 4.46 27.93
N SER A 129 -35.65 3.37 28.19
CA SER A 129 -36.47 3.19 29.39
C SER A 129 -35.67 2.55 30.54
N ASP A 130 -36.18 2.63 31.75
CA ASP A 130 -35.74 1.72 32.80
C ASP A 130 -36.09 0.27 32.43
N VAL A 131 -35.35 -0.66 33.03
CA VAL A 131 -35.61 -2.09 32.90
C VAL A 131 -36.84 -2.43 33.75
N GLN A 132 -37.80 -3.16 33.16
CA GLN A 132 -38.96 -3.66 33.89
C GLN A 132 -38.98 -5.17 33.94
N ARG A 133 -39.21 -5.76 35.12
CA ARG A 133 -39.44 -7.20 35.24
C ARG A 133 -40.94 -7.46 35.06
N VAL A 134 -41.35 -8.25 34.05
CA VAL A 134 -42.74 -8.54 33.71
C VAL A 134 -42.94 -10.00 33.41
N PHE A 135 -44.09 -10.56 33.83
CA PHE A 135 -44.50 -11.87 33.33
C PHE A 135 -45.18 -11.70 31.98
N LEU A 136 -44.68 -12.39 30.97
CA LEU A 136 -45.23 -12.37 29.62
C LEU A 136 -45.80 -13.73 29.28
N ASP A 137 -47.05 -13.77 28.81
CA ASP A 137 -47.68 -14.95 28.24
C ASP A 137 -48.42 -14.54 26.96
N PRO A 138 -47.93 -14.90 25.78
CA PRO A 138 -48.59 -14.59 24.50
C PRO A 138 -50.05 -15.06 24.39
N ARG A 139 -50.41 -16.14 25.11
CA ARG A 139 -51.76 -16.68 25.08
C ARG A 139 -52.77 -15.83 25.83
N SER A 140 -52.32 -15.25 26.95
CA SER A 140 -53.10 -14.32 27.77
C SER A 140 -53.11 -12.93 27.19
N GLY A 141 -52.13 -12.61 26.37
CA GLY A 141 -51.90 -11.26 25.83
C GLY A 141 -51.59 -10.23 26.89
N GLY A 142 -51.81 -8.98 26.57
CA GLY A 142 -51.64 -7.87 27.49
C GLY A 142 -50.82 -6.73 26.94
N THR A 143 -50.76 -5.67 27.74
CA THR A 143 -50.00 -4.45 27.37
C THR A 143 -48.92 -4.15 28.40
N VAL A 144 -47.67 -4.11 27.96
CA VAL A 144 -46.53 -3.62 28.74
C VAL A 144 -46.32 -2.15 28.40
N LYS A 145 -46.29 -1.30 29.44
CA LYS A 145 -46.08 0.14 29.26
C LYS A 145 -44.64 0.50 29.63
N LEU A 146 -43.93 1.14 28.70
CA LEU A 146 -42.53 1.59 28.89
C LEU A 146 -42.45 3.11 28.66
N SER A 147 -41.60 3.79 29.40
CA SER A 147 -41.36 5.21 29.21
C SER A 147 -39.90 5.49 29.00
N LEU A 148 -39.57 6.19 27.90
CA LEU A 148 -38.20 6.62 27.62
C LEU A 148 -37.86 7.86 28.44
N THR A 149 -37.34 7.65 29.63
CA THR A 149 -36.99 8.69 30.61
C THR A 149 -35.53 9.05 30.61
N ARG A 150 -34.68 8.23 29.99
CA ARG A 150 -33.24 8.37 29.99
C ARG A 150 -32.69 8.66 28.60
N THR A 151 -31.55 9.38 28.57
CA THR A 151 -30.78 9.64 27.35
C THR A 151 -29.36 9.16 27.57
N ILE A 152 -28.77 8.52 26.58
CA ILE A 152 -27.36 8.11 26.60
C ILE A 152 -26.52 9.38 26.60
N PRO A 153 -25.60 9.56 27.56
CA PRO A 153 -24.79 10.77 27.67
C PRO A 153 -23.96 11.01 26.42
N ALA A 154 -23.65 12.28 26.15
CA ALA A 154 -22.73 12.66 25.08
C ALA A 154 -21.33 12.08 25.34
N ASP A 155 -20.74 11.52 24.29
CA ASP A 155 -19.35 11.07 24.32
C ASP A 155 -18.44 12.25 24.62
N GLN A 156 -17.64 12.10 25.67
CA GLN A 156 -16.60 13.06 26.02
C GLN A 156 -15.26 12.51 25.54
N LEU A 157 -14.46 13.40 24.94
CA LEU A 157 -13.08 13.05 24.64
C LEU A 157 -12.35 12.74 25.96
N PRO A 158 -11.76 11.54 26.12
CA PRO A 158 -11.07 11.23 27.37
C PRO A 158 -9.89 12.16 27.61
N ALA A 159 -9.53 12.37 28.89
CA ALA A 159 -8.35 13.15 29.22
C ALA A 159 -7.07 12.43 28.80
N ASP A 160 -6.12 13.20 28.30
CA ASP A 160 -4.76 12.73 28.00
C ASP A 160 -4.02 12.32 29.27
N ASP A 161 -3.14 11.33 29.13
CA ASP A 161 -2.12 11.04 30.17
C ASP A 161 -0.69 11.16 29.59
N SER A 162 0.31 10.69 30.34
CA SER A 162 1.72 10.79 29.92
C SER A 162 2.02 10.05 28.60
N TYR A 163 1.35 8.94 28.33
CA TYR A 163 1.58 8.09 27.16
C TYR A 163 0.39 8.04 26.19
N VAL A 164 -0.82 8.23 26.67
CA VAL A 164 -2.03 8.13 25.86
C VAL A 164 -2.55 9.52 25.54
N LYS A 165 -2.81 9.77 24.26
CA LYS A 165 -3.38 11.02 23.75
C LYS A 165 -4.62 10.73 22.91
N TYR A 166 -5.53 11.67 22.88
CA TYR A 166 -6.74 11.56 22.10
C TYR A 166 -6.85 12.70 21.10
N VAL A 167 -7.17 12.34 19.87
CA VAL A 167 -7.30 13.28 18.76
C VAL A 167 -8.75 13.35 18.34
N LYS A 168 -9.24 14.57 18.16
CA LYS A 168 -10.51 14.90 17.51
C LYS A 168 -10.27 16.04 16.56
N ILE A 169 -10.45 15.83 15.28
CA ILE A 169 -10.36 16.87 14.26
C ILE A 169 -11.64 16.91 13.43
N GLN A 170 -12.08 18.08 13.02
CA GLN A 170 -13.13 18.18 12.02
C GLN A 170 -12.54 17.87 10.66
N SER A 171 -13.14 16.91 9.96
CA SER A 171 -12.77 16.57 8.59
C SER A 171 -13.48 17.48 7.61
N ASN A 172 -12.73 18.20 6.78
CA ASN A 172 -13.31 19.02 5.72
C ASN A 172 -13.93 18.15 4.62
N LEU A 173 -13.25 17.06 4.26
CA LEU A 173 -13.70 16.13 3.21
C LEU A 173 -15.02 15.45 3.59
N LEU A 174 -15.12 14.91 4.80
CA LEU A 174 -16.35 14.26 5.28
C LEU A 174 -17.45 15.28 5.54
N THR A 175 -17.13 16.46 6.08
CA THR A 175 -18.09 17.56 6.29
C THR A 175 -18.71 18.00 4.95
N GLN A 176 -17.91 18.14 3.91
CA GLN A 176 -18.40 18.48 2.56
C GLN A 176 -19.31 17.38 2.00
N PHE A 177 -18.94 16.11 2.15
CA PHE A 177 -19.71 14.98 1.66
C PHE A 177 -21.07 14.86 2.36
N HIS A 178 -21.10 14.93 3.69
CA HIS A 178 -22.31 14.75 4.48
C HIS A 178 -23.16 16.04 4.63
N GLY A 179 -22.62 17.22 4.23
CA GLY A 179 -23.31 18.50 4.37
C GLY A 179 -23.51 18.97 5.82
N ARG A 180 -22.75 18.42 6.77
CA ARG A 180 -22.78 18.73 8.19
C ARG A 180 -21.41 18.48 8.83
N PRO A 181 -21.09 19.10 9.99
CA PRO A 181 -19.80 18.86 10.64
C PRO A 181 -19.56 17.38 10.94
N MET A 182 -18.49 16.82 10.39
CA MET A 182 -18.05 15.46 10.63
C MET A 182 -16.64 15.47 11.25
N TYR A 183 -16.39 14.56 12.17
CA TYR A 183 -15.14 14.50 12.93
C TYR A 183 -14.45 13.18 12.77
N LEU A 184 -13.11 13.21 12.73
CA LEU A 184 -12.26 12.05 12.83
C LEU A 184 -11.71 11.97 14.26
N TYR A 185 -11.75 10.76 14.81
CA TYR A 185 -11.23 10.47 16.14
C TYR A 185 -10.06 9.49 16.03
N ALA A 186 -9.09 9.62 16.93
CA ALA A 186 -8.00 8.65 17.05
C ALA A 186 -7.44 8.60 18.48
N GLY A 187 -6.94 7.43 18.86
CA GLY A 187 -6.12 7.26 20.05
C GLY A 187 -4.65 7.17 19.66
N VAL A 188 -3.78 7.84 20.41
CA VAL A 188 -2.34 7.83 20.17
C VAL A 188 -1.62 7.29 21.41
N ILE A 189 -0.68 6.35 21.22
CA ILE A 189 0.21 5.90 22.28
C ILE A 189 1.63 6.34 21.94
N LEU A 190 2.23 7.11 22.86
CA LEU A 190 3.58 7.60 22.72
C LEU A 190 4.62 6.56 23.16
N PRO A 191 5.81 6.50 22.54
CA PRO A 191 6.87 5.59 22.97
C PRO A 191 7.45 5.97 24.33
N LYS A 192 8.12 5.02 24.99
CA LYS A 192 8.70 5.17 26.35
C LYS A 192 9.50 6.47 26.53
N ASP A 193 10.41 6.75 25.61
CA ASP A 193 11.39 7.83 25.74
C ASP A 193 10.93 9.13 25.03
N TYR A 194 9.62 9.27 24.83
CA TYR A 194 9.09 10.42 24.09
C TYR A 194 9.46 11.77 24.70
N GLY A 195 9.54 11.89 26.04
CA GLY A 195 9.92 13.12 26.74
C GLY A 195 11.42 13.48 26.65
N ALA A 196 12.28 12.55 26.24
CA ALA A 196 13.73 12.73 26.25
C ALA A 196 14.27 13.26 24.90
N GLY A 197 13.99 14.50 24.55
CA GLY A 197 14.50 15.15 23.34
C GLY A 197 13.48 15.30 22.21
N ASP A 198 13.96 15.54 20.98
CA ASP A 198 13.16 15.91 19.80
C ASP A 198 13.11 14.84 18.72
N ARG A 199 13.56 13.62 19.02
CA ARG A 199 13.57 12.48 18.10
C ARG A 199 12.20 12.28 17.46
N ARG A 200 12.19 12.02 16.16
CA ARG A 200 11.00 11.61 15.40
C ARG A 200 10.92 10.08 15.31
N TYR A 201 9.71 9.56 15.20
CA TYR A 201 9.43 8.13 15.28
C TYR A 201 8.65 7.64 14.06
N PRO A 202 8.82 6.40 13.62
CA PRO A 202 7.90 5.79 12.66
C PRO A 202 6.49 5.75 13.23
N LEU A 203 5.49 5.74 12.34
CA LEU A 203 4.08 5.68 12.67
C LEU A 203 3.54 4.28 12.40
N ARG A 204 3.06 3.63 13.45
CA ARG A 204 2.27 2.40 13.35
C ARG A 204 0.80 2.78 13.37
N ILE A 205 0.07 2.48 12.31
CA ILE A 205 -1.36 2.73 12.19
C ILE A 205 -2.08 1.39 12.39
N HIS A 206 -2.77 1.28 13.51
CA HIS A 206 -3.53 0.11 13.88
C HIS A 206 -5.02 0.30 13.63
N ILE A 207 -5.63 -0.68 12.98
CA ILE A 207 -7.06 -0.75 12.75
C ILE A 207 -7.58 -2.00 13.46
N GLY A 208 -8.40 -1.82 14.48
CA GLY A 208 -8.96 -2.94 15.22
C GLY A 208 -10.04 -3.69 14.45
N GLY A 209 -10.53 -4.79 15.04
CA GLY A 209 -11.69 -5.50 14.51
C GLY A 209 -12.95 -4.62 14.52
N TYR A 210 -14.04 -5.14 14.00
CA TYR A 210 -15.30 -4.43 13.79
C TYR A 210 -15.69 -3.51 14.93
N SER A 211 -15.98 -2.25 14.61
CA SER A 211 -16.40 -1.18 15.55
C SER A 211 -15.42 -0.91 16.69
N THR A 212 -14.13 -1.26 16.56
CA THR A 212 -13.14 -0.90 17.57
C THR A 212 -12.95 0.60 17.62
N ARG A 213 -13.22 1.19 18.79
CA ARG A 213 -13.14 2.64 19.01
C ARG A 213 -11.71 3.09 19.29
N TYR A 214 -11.43 4.33 18.96
CA TYR A 214 -10.17 5.01 19.27
C TYR A 214 -9.79 4.98 20.76
N THR A 215 -10.77 4.81 21.63
CA THR A 215 -10.57 4.71 23.11
C THR A 215 -9.97 3.38 23.55
N ALA A 216 -9.84 2.38 22.67
CA ALA A 216 -9.22 1.08 22.97
C ALA A 216 -7.77 1.23 23.48
N VAL A 217 -7.05 2.28 23.10
CA VAL A 217 -5.71 2.61 23.62
C VAL A 217 -5.66 2.69 25.15
N ARG A 218 -6.77 3.05 25.81
CA ARG A 218 -6.87 3.10 27.26
C ARG A 218 -6.73 1.73 27.88
N ARG A 219 -7.37 0.72 27.29
CA ARG A 219 -7.27 -0.69 27.73
C ARG A 219 -5.87 -1.25 27.45
N LEU A 220 -5.31 -0.94 26.29
CA LEU A 220 -3.94 -1.34 25.95
C LEU A 220 -2.92 -0.80 26.94
N MET A 221 -3.09 0.43 27.41
CA MET A 221 -2.18 1.11 28.33
C MET A 221 -2.60 1.04 29.79
N ALA A 222 -3.56 0.17 30.15
CA ALA A 222 -3.91 -0.09 31.55
C ALA A 222 -2.68 -0.58 32.34
N PRO A 223 -2.55 -0.22 33.63
CA PRO A 223 -1.35 -0.49 34.44
C PRO A 223 -0.88 -1.96 34.44
N ASP A 224 -1.80 -2.89 34.42
CA ASP A 224 -1.61 -4.34 34.45
C ASP A 224 -1.59 -5.00 33.06
N SER A 225 -1.73 -4.22 31.99
CA SER A 225 -1.78 -4.71 30.61
C SER A 225 -0.43 -5.32 30.19
N ALA A 226 -0.49 -6.45 29.51
CA ALA A 226 0.68 -7.06 28.87
C ALA A 226 1.26 -6.16 27.78
N PHE A 227 0.38 -5.50 27.00
CA PHE A 227 0.79 -4.55 25.97
C PHE A 227 1.60 -3.38 26.57
N ARG A 228 1.15 -2.77 27.67
CA ARG A 228 1.88 -1.69 28.34
C ARG A 228 3.26 -2.13 28.80
N ARG A 229 3.37 -3.30 29.42
CA ARG A 229 4.68 -3.84 29.86
C ARG A 229 5.64 -4.00 28.69
N MET A 230 5.16 -4.59 27.60
CA MET A 230 5.93 -4.77 26.37
C MET A 230 6.29 -3.40 25.75
N TRP A 231 5.30 -2.51 25.57
CA TRP A 231 5.49 -1.20 24.91
C TRP A 231 6.52 -0.31 25.61
N LEU A 232 6.57 -0.36 26.94
CA LEU A 232 7.49 0.42 27.76
C LEU A 232 8.81 -0.32 28.07
N SER A 233 9.03 -1.52 27.52
CA SER A 233 10.31 -2.24 27.62
C SER A 233 11.42 -1.55 26.84
N ASP A 234 12.67 -1.71 27.29
CA ASP A 234 13.85 -1.19 26.60
C ASP A 234 14.08 -1.89 25.24
N ASP A 235 13.72 -3.16 25.13
CA ASP A 235 13.90 -3.99 23.94
C ASP A 235 12.84 -3.74 22.84
N THR A 236 11.84 -2.91 23.10
CA THR A 236 10.75 -2.64 22.17
C THR A 236 11.15 -1.50 21.20
N PRO A 237 11.07 -1.72 19.88
CA PRO A 237 11.26 -0.65 18.90
C PRO A 237 10.31 0.53 19.15
N ARG A 238 10.79 1.73 18.94
CA ARG A 238 10.06 2.96 19.23
C ARG A 238 9.21 3.43 18.05
N PHE A 239 7.90 3.39 18.23
CA PHE A 239 6.90 3.90 17.28
C PHE A 239 5.97 4.90 17.99
N VAL A 240 5.37 5.80 17.23
CA VAL A 240 4.09 6.39 17.61
C VAL A 240 3.01 5.41 17.14
N TYR A 241 2.14 4.99 18.04
CA TYR A 241 1.01 4.11 17.74
C TYR A 241 -0.25 4.96 17.52
N LEU A 242 -0.96 4.72 16.45
CA LEU A 242 -2.19 5.40 16.08
C LEU A 242 -3.33 4.38 15.96
N GLN A 243 -4.32 4.45 16.85
CA GLN A 243 -5.57 3.70 16.78
C GLN A 243 -6.60 4.50 16.00
N LEU A 244 -7.06 3.99 14.88
CA LEU A 244 -8.18 4.58 14.16
C LEU A 244 -9.52 4.24 14.83
N ASP A 245 -10.52 5.08 14.63
CA ASP A 245 -11.88 4.86 15.12
C ASP A 245 -12.69 4.07 14.09
N GLY A 246 -13.30 2.97 14.52
CA GLY A 246 -14.13 2.10 13.69
C GLY A 246 -15.62 2.41 13.78
N ASP A 247 -16.02 3.69 13.86
CA ASP A 247 -17.43 4.06 13.98
C ASP A 247 -17.83 5.11 12.93
N GLY A 248 -19.06 5.05 12.47
CA GLY A 248 -19.59 5.96 11.46
C GLY A 248 -21.10 5.83 11.29
N PRO A 249 -21.69 6.56 10.33
CA PRO A 249 -23.13 6.64 10.14
C PRO A 249 -23.83 5.31 9.79
N TYR A 250 -23.10 4.36 9.22
CA TYR A 250 -23.62 3.04 8.81
C TYR A 250 -22.87 1.89 9.50
N GLY A 251 -22.33 2.12 10.71
CA GLY A 251 -21.46 1.20 11.43
C GLY A 251 -19.98 1.50 11.19
N ASP A 252 -19.15 0.48 11.16
CA ASP A 252 -17.75 0.67 10.84
C ASP A 252 -17.58 1.27 9.43
N ALA A 253 -16.88 2.39 9.34
CA ALA A 253 -16.71 3.10 8.06
C ALA A 253 -15.69 2.43 7.12
N TYR A 254 -14.99 1.38 7.59
CA TYR A 254 -13.94 0.66 6.84
C TYR A 254 -12.81 1.56 6.30
N GLN A 255 -12.71 2.77 6.75
CA GLN A 255 -11.69 3.79 6.51
C GLN A 255 -11.16 3.87 5.05
N VAL A 256 -11.97 3.50 4.07
CA VAL A 256 -11.74 3.69 2.63
C VAL A 256 -12.76 4.65 2.03
N ASN A 257 -12.51 5.14 0.83
CA ASN A 257 -13.51 5.95 0.12
C ASN A 257 -14.70 5.08 -0.28
N SER A 258 -15.91 5.55 -0.03
CA SER A 258 -17.17 4.84 -0.26
C SER A 258 -18.26 5.79 -0.73
N ASP A 259 -19.17 5.31 -1.59
CA ASP A 259 -20.30 6.11 -2.09
C ASP A 259 -21.30 6.46 -0.96
N ASN A 260 -21.36 5.67 0.11
CA ASN A 260 -22.28 5.90 1.22
C ASN A 260 -21.61 6.55 2.43
N ASN A 261 -20.41 6.06 2.83
CA ASN A 261 -19.66 6.59 3.97
C ASN A 261 -18.92 7.89 3.65
N GLY A 262 -18.62 8.15 2.36
CA GLY A 262 -17.83 9.29 1.94
C GLY A 262 -16.34 9.00 1.81
N PRO A 263 -15.49 10.02 1.62
CA PRO A 263 -14.07 9.86 1.32
C PRO A 263 -13.23 9.62 2.57
N TYR A 264 -13.52 8.56 3.35
CA TYR A 264 -12.78 8.26 4.59
C TYR A 264 -11.30 7.97 4.35
N GLY A 265 -10.95 7.23 3.29
CA GLY A 265 -9.55 6.95 2.98
C GLY A 265 -8.74 8.21 2.71
N ASP A 266 -9.32 9.13 1.94
CA ASP A 266 -8.71 10.44 1.69
C ASP A 266 -8.66 11.31 2.96
N ALA A 267 -9.70 11.30 3.79
CA ALA A 267 -9.74 12.05 5.03
C ALA A 267 -8.65 11.56 6.02
N ILE A 268 -8.45 10.24 6.10
CA ILE A 268 -7.40 9.67 6.95
C ILE A 268 -6.01 10.01 6.42
N THR A 269 -5.77 9.84 5.12
CA THR A 269 -4.43 10.03 4.54
C THR A 269 -4.05 11.50 4.36
N ARG A 270 -5.02 12.40 4.14
CA ARG A 270 -4.77 13.82 3.87
C ARG A 270 -5.03 14.75 5.07
N GLU A 271 -5.83 14.32 6.05
CA GLU A 271 -6.20 15.16 7.19
C GLU A 271 -5.70 14.56 8.52
N LEU A 272 -6.12 13.35 8.89
CA LEU A 272 -5.84 12.78 10.21
C LEU A 272 -4.36 12.40 10.39
N ILE A 273 -3.81 11.59 9.49
CA ILE A 273 -2.40 11.13 9.61
C ILE A 273 -1.43 12.31 9.58
N PRO A 274 -1.52 13.28 8.65
CA PRO A 274 -0.66 14.48 8.68
C PRO A 274 -0.80 15.30 9.96
N HIS A 275 -2.02 15.41 10.53
CA HIS A 275 -2.24 16.06 11.80
C HIS A 275 -1.49 15.35 12.94
N VAL A 276 -1.59 14.02 13.00
CA VAL A 276 -0.89 13.20 14.02
C VAL A 276 0.63 13.32 13.85
N GLU A 277 1.15 13.20 12.63
CA GLU A 277 2.58 13.30 12.36
C GLU A 277 3.18 14.64 12.77
N LYS A 278 2.44 15.72 12.52
CA LYS A 278 2.85 17.07 12.92
C LYS A 278 2.88 17.24 14.43
N ASN A 279 1.88 16.72 15.14
CA ASN A 279 1.69 17.01 16.57
C ASN A 279 2.41 15.99 17.48
N TYR A 280 2.68 14.77 16.99
CA TYR A 280 3.29 13.71 17.80
C TYR A 280 4.63 13.23 17.26
N ARG A 281 5.40 14.09 16.63
CA ARG A 281 6.77 13.82 16.16
C ARG A 281 6.91 12.51 15.37
N ALA A 282 5.92 12.15 14.56
CA ALA A 282 6.12 11.09 13.61
C ALA A 282 6.96 11.58 12.42
N ILE A 283 7.68 10.66 11.75
CA ILE A 283 8.63 11.01 10.67
C ILE A 283 7.93 11.70 9.51
N GLY A 284 6.71 11.28 9.15
CA GLY A 284 5.92 11.92 8.11
C GLY A 284 6.28 11.49 6.69
N GLU A 285 7.07 10.44 6.53
CA GLU A 285 7.48 9.91 5.24
C GLU A 285 6.86 8.54 4.95
N PRO A 286 6.59 8.20 3.68
CA PRO A 286 5.96 6.92 3.31
C PRO A 286 6.65 5.68 3.90
N TYR A 287 7.98 5.66 3.90
CA TYR A 287 8.75 4.53 4.41
C TYR A 287 8.54 4.28 5.91
N ALA A 288 8.11 5.29 6.66
CA ALA A 288 7.95 5.24 8.11
C ALA A 288 6.51 4.96 8.55
N ARG A 289 5.56 4.75 7.62
CA ARG A 289 4.15 4.45 7.90
C ARG A 289 3.88 2.98 7.68
N VAL A 290 3.60 2.25 8.75
CA VAL A 290 3.24 0.83 8.69
C VAL A 290 1.84 0.60 9.20
N LEU A 291 1.15 -0.35 8.59
CA LEU A 291 -0.25 -0.68 8.86
C LEU A 291 -0.34 -2.04 9.54
N ASP A 292 -1.25 -2.17 10.49
CA ASP A 292 -1.68 -3.48 10.96
C ASP A 292 -3.15 -3.48 11.38
N GLY A 293 -3.72 -4.67 11.43
CA GLY A 293 -5.10 -4.83 11.86
C GLY A 293 -5.56 -6.28 11.85
N GLU A 294 -6.67 -6.53 12.54
CA GLU A 294 -7.31 -7.83 12.60
C GLU A 294 -8.77 -7.76 12.13
N SER A 295 -9.29 -8.86 11.54
CA SER A 295 -10.67 -8.96 11.06
C SER A 295 -11.00 -7.81 10.08
N THR A 296 -12.01 -7.00 10.38
CA THR A 296 -12.30 -5.74 9.66
C THR A 296 -11.05 -4.90 9.46
N GLY A 297 -10.27 -4.69 10.53
CA GLY A 297 -9.02 -3.93 10.43
C GLY A 297 -7.95 -4.62 9.58
N GLY A 298 -7.98 -5.94 9.51
CA GLY A 298 -7.12 -6.72 8.61
C GLY A 298 -7.42 -6.40 7.14
N TRP A 299 -8.69 -6.37 6.77
CA TRP A 299 -9.09 -5.96 5.41
C TRP A 299 -8.77 -4.49 5.14
N VAL A 300 -9.11 -3.60 6.09
CA VAL A 300 -8.88 -2.15 5.95
C VAL A 300 -7.39 -1.85 5.78
N SER A 301 -6.52 -2.46 6.59
CA SER A 301 -5.08 -2.25 6.48
C SER A 301 -4.53 -2.71 5.12
N LEU A 302 -5.00 -3.85 4.59
CA LEU A 302 -4.68 -4.31 3.24
C LEU A 302 -5.23 -3.37 2.17
N ALA A 303 -6.48 -2.93 2.30
CA ALA A 303 -7.13 -2.01 1.36
C ALA A 303 -6.40 -0.66 1.31
N LEU A 304 -6.03 -0.09 2.45
CA LEU A 304 -5.25 1.15 2.50
C LEU A 304 -3.89 0.97 1.80
N LYS A 305 -3.21 -0.18 1.99
CA LYS A 305 -1.96 -0.46 1.27
C LYS A 305 -2.18 -0.60 -0.24
N VAL A 306 -3.27 -1.19 -0.68
CA VAL A 306 -3.59 -1.38 -2.10
C VAL A 306 -4.04 -0.07 -2.77
N PHE A 307 -4.88 0.73 -2.10
CA PHE A 307 -5.42 1.97 -2.65
C PHE A 307 -4.45 3.16 -2.55
N TYR A 308 -3.59 3.16 -1.53
CA TYR A 308 -2.58 4.21 -1.30
C TYR A 308 -1.16 3.62 -1.21
N PRO A 309 -0.70 2.90 -2.26
CA PRO A 309 0.53 2.10 -2.20
C PRO A 309 1.80 2.93 -2.03
N ASP A 310 1.77 4.21 -2.44
CA ASP A 310 2.89 5.15 -2.31
C ASP A 310 2.85 5.94 -0.99
N PHE A 311 1.76 5.85 -0.23
CA PHE A 311 1.61 6.52 1.06
C PHE A 311 2.04 5.65 2.25
N PHE A 312 1.80 4.33 2.18
CA PHE A 312 2.13 3.37 3.23
C PHE A 312 3.27 2.45 2.81
N ASN A 313 4.13 2.06 3.75
CA ASN A 313 5.23 1.14 3.50
C ASN A 313 4.75 -0.32 3.40
N ALA A 314 4.38 -0.91 4.54
CA ALA A 314 4.02 -2.32 4.63
C ALA A 314 2.80 -2.55 5.53
N VAL A 315 2.22 -3.75 5.44
CA VAL A 315 1.01 -4.13 6.18
C VAL A 315 1.14 -5.51 6.80
N TRP A 316 0.64 -5.64 8.05
CA TRP A 316 0.48 -6.89 8.79
C TRP A 316 -1.01 -7.08 9.10
N ALA A 317 -1.66 -7.99 8.38
CA ALA A 317 -3.07 -8.29 8.54
C ALA A 317 -3.28 -9.64 9.20
N SER A 318 -4.13 -9.70 10.22
CA SER A 318 -4.58 -10.96 10.80
C SER A 318 -6.03 -11.21 10.43
N CYS A 319 -6.36 -12.45 10.02
CA CYS A 319 -7.74 -12.87 9.72
C CYS A 319 -8.57 -11.82 8.94
N PRO A 320 -8.06 -11.23 7.84
CA PRO A 320 -8.76 -10.14 7.16
C PRO A 320 -10.15 -10.58 6.69
N ASP A 321 -11.14 -9.69 6.74
CA ASP A 321 -12.43 -9.86 6.08
C ASP A 321 -12.24 -10.23 4.59
N GLY A 322 -13.29 -10.65 3.90
CA GLY A 322 -13.20 -11.19 2.55
C GLY A 322 -12.36 -10.36 1.57
N VAL A 323 -11.14 -10.80 1.31
CA VAL A 323 -10.20 -10.17 0.36
C VAL A 323 -10.43 -10.59 -1.10
N ASP A 324 -11.28 -11.59 -1.30
CA ASP A 324 -11.75 -12.10 -2.60
C ASP A 324 -13.24 -12.41 -2.48
N PHE A 325 -14.07 -11.73 -3.23
CA PHE A 325 -15.52 -11.84 -3.11
C PHE A 325 -16.13 -13.07 -3.79
N ARG A 326 -15.31 -13.96 -4.34
CA ARG A 326 -15.68 -15.35 -4.66
C ARG A 326 -15.77 -16.22 -3.40
N GLY A 327 -15.11 -15.79 -2.34
CA GLY A 327 -15.13 -16.39 -1.01
C GLY A 327 -15.53 -15.36 0.07
N PHE A 328 -16.58 -14.56 -0.17
CA PHE A 328 -17.11 -13.63 0.81
C PHE A 328 -17.81 -14.40 1.93
N GLN A 329 -17.06 -14.81 2.95
CA GLN A 329 -17.36 -15.95 3.80
C GLN A 329 -17.59 -17.21 2.95
N LEU A 330 -18.82 -17.71 2.88
CA LEU A 330 -19.24 -18.85 2.07
C LEU A 330 -20.08 -18.45 0.83
N ILE A 331 -20.08 -17.17 0.47
CA ILE A 331 -20.83 -16.66 -0.68
C ILE A 331 -19.85 -16.31 -1.81
N ASP A 332 -20.03 -16.92 -3.00
CA ASP A 332 -19.50 -16.36 -4.24
C ASP A 332 -20.53 -15.36 -4.78
N ILE A 333 -20.33 -14.06 -4.51
CA ILE A 333 -21.31 -13.03 -4.91
C ILE A 333 -21.46 -12.91 -6.43
N TYR A 334 -20.49 -13.36 -7.19
CA TYR A 334 -20.49 -13.31 -8.66
C TYR A 334 -21.35 -14.43 -9.26
N LYS A 335 -21.33 -15.63 -8.66
CA LYS A 335 -22.00 -16.82 -9.18
C LYS A 335 -23.31 -17.15 -8.50
N HIS A 336 -23.34 -17.12 -7.16
CA HIS A 336 -24.52 -17.52 -6.43
C HIS A 336 -25.71 -16.60 -6.72
N GLN A 337 -26.92 -17.15 -6.65
CA GLN A 337 -28.17 -16.41 -6.81
C GLN A 337 -28.75 -15.98 -5.46
N ASN A 338 -28.37 -16.67 -4.39
CA ASN A 338 -28.89 -16.44 -3.05
C ASN A 338 -27.76 -16.44 -2.00
N ALA A 339 -27.81 -15.48 -1.08
CA ALA A 339 -26.86 -15.34 0.01
C ALA A 339 -27.20 -16.28 1.19
N TYR A 340 -28.49 -16.51 1.45
CA TYR A 340 -28.96 -17.27 2.61
C TYR A 340 -28.90 -18.77 2.40
N PHE A 341 -29.17 -19.23 1.17
CA PHE A 341 -29.27 -20.65 0.86
C PHE A 341 -28.24 -21.10 -0.17
N ASP A 342 -27.72 -22.29 0.00
CA ASP A 342 -26.93 -22.97 -1.01
C ASP A 342 -27.80 -23.55 -2.14
N GLU A 343 -27.17 -24.16 -3.14
CA GLU A 343 -27.86 -24.76 -4.30
C GLU A 343 -28.77 -25.91 -3.91
N ASN A 344 -28.61 -26.52 -2.75
CA ASN A 344 -29.42 -27.60 -2.21
C ASN A 344 -30.52 -27.09 -1.25
N GLY A 345 -30.69 -25.79 -1.12
CA GLY A 345 -31.65 -25.16 -0.21
C GLY A 345 -31.31 -25.19 1.26
N ARG A 346 -30.03 -25.48 1.62
CA ARG A 346 -29.57 -25.45 3.00
C ARG A 346 -29.06 -24.04 3.35
N GLU A 347 -29.37 -23.60 4.57
CA GLU A 347 -28.87 -22.30 5.04
C GLU A 347 -27.34 -22.28 5.09
N ARG A 348 -26.75 -21.20 4.58
CA ARG A 348 -25.30 -20.98 4.64
C ARG A 348 -24.88 -20.58 6.05
N PRO A 349 -23.90 -21.27 6.63
CA PRO A 349 -23.28 -20.83 7.88
C PRO A 349 -22.70 -19.42 7.76
N SER A 350 -22.83 -18.62 8.82
CA SER A 350 -22.07 -17.39 9.02
C SER A 350 -20.92 -17.63 9.99
N LYS A 351 -21.21 -18.32 11.12
CA LYS A 351 -20.21 -18.61 12.14
C LYS A 351 -20.18 -20.06 12.55
N ARG A 352 -19.00 -20.59 12.83
CA ARG A 352 -18.74 -21.92 13.38
C ARG A 352 -17.84 -21.86 14.59
N ASP A 353 -17.91 -22.88 15.45
CA ASP A 353 -16.90 -23.11 16.49
C ASP A 353 -15.65 -23.82 15.91
N LEU A 354 -14.62 -23.97 16.75
CA LEU A 354 -13.36 -24.64 16.36
C LEU A 354 -13.54 -26.12 15.95
N ASN A 355 -14.66 -26.76 16.32
CA ASN A 355 -15.00 -28.12 15.93
C ASN A 355 -15.81 -28.17 14.62
N GLY A 356 -16.08 -27.03 14.02
CA GLY A 356 -16.84 -26.90 12.79
C GLY A 356 -18.36 -26.90 12.97
N ARG A 357 -18.87 -26.89 14.22
CA ARG A 357 -20.31 -26.80 14.47
C ARG A 357 -20.79 -25.37 14.17
N VAL A 358 -21.84 -25.26 13.37
CA VAL A 358 -22.46 -23.98 13.04
C VAL A 358 -23.12 -23.38 14.28
N GLU A 359 -22.76 -22.16 14.64
CA GLU A 359 -23.37 -21.39 15.71
C GLU A 359 -24.60 -20.63 15.23
N PHE A 360 -24.49 -19.99 14.05
CA PHE A 360 -25.63 -19.35 13.37
C PHE A 360 -25.35 -19.20 11.86
N THR A 361 -26.42 -18.90 11.11
CA THR A 361 -26.41 -18.77 9.66
C THR A 361 -26.41 -17.29 9.24
N ILE A 362 -26.04 -17.02 7.98
CA ILE A 362 -26.10 -15.68 7.40
C ILE A 362 -27.52 -15.09 7.48
N ARG A 363 -28.53 -15.92 7.20
CA ARG A 363 -29.93 -15.51 7.30
C ARG A 363 -30.30 -15.11 8.74
N HIS A 364 -29.87 -15.88 9.73
CA HIS A 364 -30.15 -15.61 11.14
C HIS A 364 -29.55 -14.26 11.57
N GLU A 365 -28.29 -14.00 11.21
CA GLU A 365 -27.61 -12.73 11.50
C GLU A 365 -28.27 -11.54 10.79
N CYS A 366 -28.57 -11.66 9.49
CA CYS A 366 -29.29 -10.62 8.75
C CYS A 366 -30.72 -10.39 9.30
N GLN A 367 -31.39 -11.40 9.84
CA GLN A 367 -32.69 -11.22 10.49
C GLN A 367 -32.57 -10.37 11.76
N MET A 368 -31.54 -10.55 12.58
CA MET A 368 -31.26 -9.67 13.71
C MET A 368 -31.02 -8.24 13.22
N GLU A 369 -30.16 -8.07 12.19
CA GLU A 369 -29.87 -6.77 11.61
C GLU A 369 -31.12 -6.08 11.03
N ASN A 370 -32.06 -6.82 10.42
CA ASN A 370 -33.33 -6.26 9.94
C ASN A 370 -34.18 -5.65 11.07
N VAL A 371 -34.12 -6.23 12.28
CA VAL A 371 -34.92 -5.72 13.42
C VAL A 371 -34.39 -4.37 13.90
N ILE A 372 -33.09 -4.21 13.93
CA ILE A 372 -32.46 -2.96 14.40
C ILE A 372 -32.31 -1.91 13.29
N GLY A 373 -32.29 -2.36 12.02
CA GLY A 373 -32.16 -1.46 10.88
C GLY A 373 -33.44 -0.71 10.54
N GLU A 374 -33.28 0.57 10.18
CA GLU A 374 -34.39 1.39 9.70
C GLU A 374 -35.06 0.75 8.45
N SER A 375 -36.36 0.82 8.35
CA SER A 375 -37.19 0.21 7.29
C SER A 375 -37.10 -1.32 7.23
N ASP A 376 -36.83 -1.98 8.38
CA ASP A 376 -36.67 -3.43 8.50
C ASP A 376 -35.59 -3.98 7.55
N SER A 377 -34.51 -3.23 7.40
CA SER A 377 -33.44 -3.55 6.46
C SER A 377 -32.09 -3.67 7.17
N TRP A 378 -31.43 -4.82 6.96
CA TRP A 378 -30.08 -5.07 7.44
C TRP A 378 -29.05 -4.04 6.94
N THR A 379 -29.28 -3.44 5.77
CA THR A 379 -28.37 -2.42 5.21
C THR A 379 -28.33 -1.10 6.01
N MET A 380 -29.30 -0.92 6.92
CA MET A 380 -29.43 0.26 7.77
C MET A 380 -29.22 -0.08 9.24
N SER A 381 -28.70 -1.26 9.55
CA SER A 381 -28.51 -1.76 10.91
C SER A 381 -27.32 -1.15 11.62
N GLY A 382 -26.31 -0.77 10.86
CA GLY A 382 -25.00 -0.40 11.40
C GLY A 382 -24.24 -1.59 12.03
N GLN A 383 -24.62 -2.83 11.70
CA GLN A 383 -23.89 -4.03 12.10
C GLN A 383 -23.02 -4.53 10.93
N GLN A 384 -22.36 -5.68 11.10
CA GLN A 384 -21.32 -6.16 10.19
C GLN A 384 -21.76 -6.21 8.72
N TRP A 385 -22.92 -6.82 8.43
CA TRP A 385 -23.44 -6.91 7.05
C TRP A 385 -23.85 -5.54 6.51
N GLY A 386 -24.49 -4.73 7.36
CA GLY A 386 -24.88 -3.35 7.02
C GLY A 386 -23.65 -2.49 6.70
N ALA A 387 -22.60 -2.57 7.51
CA ALA A 387 -21.36 -1.82 7.33
C ALA A 387 -20.61 -2.25 6.04
N TRP A 388 -20.50 -3.54 5.77
CA TRP A 388 -19.96 -4.05 4.49
C TRP A 388 -20.74 -3.49 3.30
N ASN A 389 -22.07 -3.55 3.37
CA ASN A 389 -22.92 -3.06 2.27
C ASN A 389 -22.79 -1.55 2.07
N ALA A 390 -22.71 -0.78 3.15
CA ALA A 390 -22.51 0.66 3.06
C ALA A 390 -21.12 1.01 2.48
N THR A 391 -20.10 0.22 2.79
CA THR A 391 -18.75 0.43 2.28
C THR A 391 -18.62 0.05 0.81
N TYR A 392 -19.09 -1.14 0.43
CA TYR A 392 -18.83 -1.71 -0.90
C TYR A 392 -19.98 -1.48 -1.89
N GLY A 393 -21.18 -1.15 -1.41
CA GLY A 393 -22.37 -1.00 -2.22
C GLY A 393 -22.56 0.40 -2.82
N PRO A 394 -23.31 0.51 -3.92
CA PRO A 394 -23.64 1.80 -4.50
C PRO A 394 -24.66 2.55 -3.63
N ARG A 395 -24.68 3.88 -3.76
CA ARG A 395 -25.71 4.73 -3.15
C ARG A 395 -26.95 4.78 -4.03
N GLY A 396 -28.11 4.54 -3.44
CA GLY A 396 -29.40 4.64 -4.10
C GLY A 396 -29.86 6.08 -4.32
N ALA A 397 -30.87 6.24 -5.14
CA ALA A 397 -31.48 7.55 -5.43
C ALA A 397 -32.12 8.20 -4.18
N ASP A 398 -32.50 7.40 -3.19
CA ASP A 398 -33.01 7.83 -1.89
C ASP A 398 -31.90 8.21 -0.90
N GLY A 399 -30.64 8.11 -1.32
CA GLY A 399 -29.47 8.43 -0.51
C GLY A 399 -29.02 7.31 0.44
N ARG A 400 -29.62 6.12 0.37
CA ARG A 400 -29.31 4.95 1.21
C ARG A 400 -28.45 3.93 0.46
N PRO A 401 -27.73 3.04 1.16
CA PRO A 401 -27.01 1.96 0.53
C PRO A 401 -27.95 0.99 -0.21
N VAL A 402 -27.67 0.68 -1.46
CA VAL A 402 -28.42 -0.32 -2.23
C VAL A 402 -28.07 -1.72 -1.70
N PRO A 403 -29.05 -2.56 -1.33
CA PRO A 403 -28.78 -3.88 -0.78
C PRO A 403 -28.06 -4.80 -1.78
N LEU A 404 -27.04 -5.51 -1.31
CA LEU A 404 -26.39 -6.58 -2.08
C LEU A 404 -27.36 -7.77 -2.30
N TRP A 405 -28.27 -8.02 -1.34
CA TRP A 405 -29.36 -9.00 -1.48
C TRP A 405 -30.63 -8.53 -0.77
N ASP A 406 -31.74 -9.05 -1.23
CA ASP A 406 -33.05 -8.78 -0.62
C ASP A 406 -33.09 -9.27 0.83
N ALA A 407 -33.54 -8.41 1.74
CA ALA A 407 -33.53 -8.63 3.18
C ALA A 407 -34.32 -9.87 3.65
N LYS A 408 -35.37 -10.28 2.93
CA LYS A 408 -36.21 -11.40 3.31
C LYS A 408 -35.84 -12.69 2.60
N SER A 409 -35.60 -12.61 1.31
CA SER A 409 -35.37 -13.79 0.46
C SER A 409 -33.91 -14.16 0.29
N GLY A 410 -32.99 -13.24 0.51
CA GLY A 410 -31.54 -13.42 0.28
C GLY A 410 -31.14 -13.42 -1.20
N VAL A 411 -32.03 -13.09 -2.13
CA VAL A 411 -31.74 -13.03 -3.57
C VAL A 411 -30.73 -11.94 -3.86
N ILE A 412 -29.61 -12.31 -4.50
CA ILE A 412 -28.49 -11.41 -4.75
C ILE A 412 -28.80 -10.44 -5.89
N ASN A 413 -28.58 -9.15 -5.64
CA ASN A 413 -28.73 -8.07 -6.60
C ASN A 413 -27.49 -7.95 -7.49
N LYS A 414 -27.55 -8.51 -8.70
CA LYS A 414 -26.41 -8.55 -9.62
C LYS A 414 -25.95 -7.15 -10.08
N SER A 415 -26.80 -6.13 -10.05
CA SER A 415 -26.36 -4.77 -10.35
C SER A 415 -25.51 -4.16 -9.22
N ALA A 416 -25.84 -4.47 -7.97
CA ALA A 416 -25.00 -4.07 -6.83
C ALA A 416 -23.65 -4.78 -6.85
N VAL A 417 -23.59 -6.07 -7.24
CA VAL A 417 -22.35 -6.84 -7.37
C VAL A 417 -21.33 -6.17 -8.27
N GLU A 418 -21.75 -5.54 -9.37
CA GLU A 418 -20.82 -4.82 -10.27
C GLU A 418 -20.09 -3.68 -9.56
N HIS A 419 -20.76 -2.99 -8.64
CA HIS A 419 -20.13 -1.94 -7.84
C HIS A 419 -19.13 -2.50 -6.81
N TRP A 420 -19.47 -3.62 -6.18
CA TRP A 420 -18.61 -4.28 -5.19
C TRP A 420 -17.24 -4.69 -5.72
N LYS A 421 -17.10 -4.96 -7.02
CA LYS A 421 -15.82 -5.28 -7.67
C LYS A 421 -14.71 -4.25 -7.39
N LYS A 422 -15.06 -2.99 -7.12
CA LYS A 422 -14.13 -1.91 -6.77
C LYS A 422 -13.41 -2.13 -5.44
N TYR A 423 -13.89 -3.08 -4.63
CA TYR A 423 -13.39 -3.38 -3.29
C TYR A 423 -12.88 -4.82 -3.14
N ASP A 424 -12.98 -5.64 -4.18
CA ASP A 424 -12.37 -6.98 -4.23
C ASP A 424 -10.85 -6.85 -4.40
N LEU A 425 -10.12 -6.94 -3.27
CA LEU A 425 -8.69 -6.65 -3.24
C LEU A 425 -7.88 -7.59 -4.13
N ARG A 426 -8.24 -8.89 -4.17
CA ARG A 426 -7.57 -9.84 -5.05
C ARG A 426 -7.81 -9.50 -6.53
N MET A 427 -9.02 -9.18 -6.91
CA MET A 427 -9.35 -8.78 -8.29
C MET A 427 -8.60 -7.51 -8.70
N ILE A 428 -8.56 -6.51 -7.82
CA ILE A 428 -7.83 -5.24 -8.05
C ILE A 428 -6.34 -5.50 -8.25
N LEU A 429 -5.73 -6.31 -7.39
CA LEU A 429 -4.32 -6.67 -7.48
C LEU A 429 -4.03 -7.43 -8.78
N GLU A 430 -4.85 -8.44 -9.13
CA GLU A 430 -4.68 -9.22 -10.36
C GLU A 430 -4.76 -8.35 -11.62
N GLN A 431 -5.79 -7.51 -11.71
CA GLN A 431 -6.01 -6.64 -12.88
C GLN A 431 -4.93 -5.56 -13.04
N ASN A 432 -4.34 -5.11 -11.93
CA ASN A 432 -3.39 -4.01 -11.92
C ASN A 432 -1.97 -4.44 -11.49
N TRP A 433 -1.64 -5.73 -11.53
CA TRP A 433 -0.39 -6.24 -10.98
C TRP A 433 0.85 -5.62 -11.61
N LYS A 434 0.80 -5.30 -12.89
CA LYS A 434 1.91 -4.64 -13.60
C LYS A 434 2.32 -3.32 -12.93
N THR A 435 1.37 -2.58 -12.36
CA THR A 435 1.61 -1.26 -11.74
C THR A 435 1.63 -1.32 -10.21
N LEU A 436 0.79 -2.15 -9.60
CA LEU A 436 0.71 -2.31 -8.14
C LEU A 436 1.76 -3.28 -7.61
N GLY A 437 2.06 -4.35 -8.35
CA GLY A 437 3.00 -5.39 -7.92
C GLY A 437 4.34 -4.84 -7.43
N PRO A 438 5.04 -3.97 -8.18
CA PRO A 438 6.28 -3.34 -7.73
C PRO A 438 6.15 -2.56 -6.42
N LYS A 439 4.98 -1.97 -6.13
CA LYS A 439 4.74 -1.12 -4.95
C LYS A 439 4.37 -1.91 -3.69
N VAL A 440 3.86 -3.14 -3.85
CA VAL A 440 3.41 -3.99 -2.74
C VAL A 440 4.28 -5.23 -2.52
N ARG A 441 5.21 -5.51 -3.42
CA ARG A 441 6.11 -6.66 -3.38
C ARG A 441 6.89 -6.71 -2.06
N GLY A 442 6.80 -7.87 -1.35
CA GLY A 442 7.49 -8.08 -0.07
C GLY A 442 6.97 -7.23 1.10
N LYS A 443 5.84 -6.53 0.92
CA LYS A 443 5.28 -5.59 1.91
C LYS A 443 3.92 -6.03 2.47
N ILE A 444 3.44 -7.20 2.07
CA ILE A 444 2.17 -7.78 2.54
C ILE A 444 2.46 -8.99 3.42
N HIS A 445 2.01 -8.94 4.66
CA HIS A 445 2.11 -10.01 5.64
C HIS A 445 0.72 -10.35 6.13
N ILE A 446 0.30 -11.62 6.00
CA ILE A 446 -1.03 -12.09 6.43
C ILE A 446 -0.88 -13.30 7.33
N SER A 447 -1.64 -13.32 8.43
CA SER A 447 -1.83 -14.49 9.28
C SER A 447 -3.31 -14.84 9.31
N VAL A 448 -3.68 -16.12 9.18
CA VAL A 448 -5.07 -16.58 9.27
C VAL A 448 -5.15 -17.97 9.87
N GLY A 449 -6.15 -18.21 10.72
CA GLY A 449 -6.45 -19.54 11.24
C GLY A 449 -7.14 -20.41 10.18
N GLU A 450 -6.73 -21.68 10.05
CA GLU A 450 -7.41 -22.60 9.12
C GLU A 450 -8.83 -23.00 9.57
N ALA A 451 -9.10 -22.88 10.87
CA ALA A 451 -10.43 -23.07 11.44
C ALA A 451 -11.11 -21.73 11.74
N ASP A 452 -10.85 -20.70 10.92
CA ASP A 452 -11.45 -19.38 11.11
C ASP A 452 -12.96 -19.46 11.27
N ASP A 453 -13.48 -18.82 12.31
CA ASP A 453 -14.85 -18.91 12.75
C ASP A 453 -15.85 -18.41 11.69
N TYR A 454 -15.43 -17.42 10.92
CA TYR A 454 -16.22 -16.77 9.86
C TYR A 454 -15.81 -17.19 8.43
N TYR A 455 -15.00 -18.27 8.30
CA TYR A 455 -14.53 -18.81 7.01
C TYR A 455 -13.66 -17.85 6.20
N LEU A 456 -13.05 -16.84 6.83
CA LEU A 456 -12.27 -15.81 6.13
C LEU A 456 -10.97 -16.35 5.53
N ASN A 457 -10.45 -17.48 6.03
CA ASN A 457 -9.33 -18.22 5.44
C ASN A 457 -9.54 -18.57 3.97
N ASN A 458 -10.78 -18.79 3.54
CA ASN A 458 -11.08 -19.16 2.14
C ASN A 458 -10.65 -18.07 1.16
N ALA A 459 -10.98 -16.81 1.44
CA ALA A 459 -10.60 -15.68 0.60
C ALA A 459 -9.07 -15.45 0.61
N VAL A 460 -8.42 -15.71 1.75
CA VAL A 460 -6.95 -15.60 1.86
C VAL A 460 -6.26 -16.67 1.00
N HIS A 461 -6.76 -17.91 0.97
CA HIS A 461 -6.24 -18.94 0.06
C HIS A 461 -6.32 -18.51 -1.41
N MET A 462 -7.45 -17.91 -1.83
CA MET A 462 -7.63 -17.44 -3.21
C MET A 462 -6.66 -16.29 -3.55
N LEU A 463 -6.37 -15.41 -2.60
CA LEU A 463 -5.37 -14.36 -2.77
C LEU A 463 -3.95 -14.94 -2.84
N ASP A 464 -3.64 -15.92 -1.99
CA ASP A 464 -2.33 -16.60 -1.98
C ASP A 464 -2.07 -17.35 -3.30
N ASP A 465 -3.08 -18.02 -3.84
CA ASP A 465 -2.98 -18.69 -5.15
C ASP A 465 -2.67 -17.72 -6.28
N PHE A 466 -3.25 -16.53 -6.26
CA PHE A 466 -2.86 -15.46 -7.17
C PHE A 466 -1.39 -15.04 -6.94
N PHE A 467 -0.98 -14.79 -5.69
CA PHE A 467 0.39 -14.35 -5.39
C PHE A 467 1.47 -15.36 -5.79
N LYS A 468 1.18 -16.67 -5.71
CA LYS A 468 2.08 -17.76 -6.17
C LYS A 468 2.33 -17.72 -7.68
N THR A 469 1.37 -17.23 -8.46
CA THR A 469 1.45 -17.16 -9.92
C THR A 469 1.78 -15.79 -10.47
N ALA A 470 1.81 -14.77 -9.61
CA ALA A 470 2.03 -13.37 -9.99
C ALA A 470 3.44 -13.15 -10.59
N SER A 471 3.49 -12.36 -11.68
CA SER A 471 4.75 -11.97 -12.32
C SER A 471 4.78 -10.45 -12.49
N PRO A 472 5.76 -9.73 -11.88
CA PRO A 472 6.83 -10.24 -11.01
C PRO A 472 6.29 -10.90 -9.72
N PRO A 473 7.09 -11.77 -9.04
CA PRO A 473 6.67 -12.47 -7.82
C PRO A 473 6.24 -11.50 -6.72
N ALA A 474 5.13 -11.82 -6.03
CA ALA A 474 4.58 -10.97 -4.96
C ALA A 474 5.49 -10.89 -3.72
N ASN A 475 6.23 -11.97 -3.42
CA ASN A 475 7.03 -12.10 -2.19
C ASN A 475 6.21 -11.75 -0.93
N ALA A 476 4.90 -11.94 -0.97
CA ALA A 476 4.04 -11.79 0.20
C ALA A 476 4.30 -12.94 1.19
N ARG A 477 4.17 -12.64 2.48
CA ARG A 477 4.27 -13.65 3.53
C ARG A 477 2.88 -13.98 4.05
N ILE A 478 2.38 -15.16 3.76
CA ILE A 478 1.09 -15.64 4.25
C ILE A 478 1.33 -16.87 5.12
N VAL A 479 0.79 -16.85 6.35
CA VAL A 479 0.98 -17.93 7.32
C VAL A 479 -0.38 -18.43 7.80
N TYR A 480 -0.55 -19.74 7.72
CA TYR A 480 -1.77 -20.43 8.11
C TYR A 480 -1.60 -21.13 9.44
N GLY A 481 -2.53 -20.92 10.36
CA GLY A 481 -2.56 -21.55 11.67
C GLY A 481 -3.41 -22.83 11.66
N ALA A 482 -2.81 -24.00 11.58
CA ALA A 482 -3.54 -25.26 11.63
C ALA A 482 -4.36 -25.39 12.94
N GLY A 483 -5.68 -25.63 12.82
CA GLY A 483 -6.61 -25.73 13.93
C GLY A 483 -6.79 -24.44 14.76
N ARG A 484 -6.38 -23.30 14.24
CA ARG A 484 -6.56 -21.98 14.86
C ARG A 484 -7.82 -21.29 14.32
N GLY A 485 -8.53 -20.63 15.20
CA GLY A 485 -9.74 -19.87 14.89
C GLY A 485 -9.48 -18.43 14.45
N HIS A 486 -10.54 -17.65 14.53
CA HIS A 486 -10.55 -16.25 14.11
C HIS A 486 -9.52 -15.40 14.84
N CYS A 487 -8.90 -14.47 14.13
CA CYS A 487 -7.88 -13.53 14.59
C CYS A 487 -6.62 -14.16 15.20
N TRP A 488 -6.31 -15.38 14.81
CA TRP A 488 -4.99 -15.92 15.11
C TRP A 488 -3.90 -15.17 14.36
N SER A 489 -2.82 -14.84 15.06
CA SER A 489 -1.61 -14.26 14.49
C SER A 489 -0.42 -15.21 14.64
N SER A 490 0.41 -15.31 13.61
CA SER A 490 1.67 -16.05 13.63
C SER A 490 2.77 -15.36 14.44
N LEU A 491 2.58 -14.10 14.77
CA LEU A 491 3.53 -13.26 15.50
C LEU A 491 2.93 -12.78 16.82
N SER A 492 3.72 -12.75 17.85
CA SER A 492 3.41 -11.95 19.03
C SER A 492 3.54 -10.45 18.70
N GLU A 493 2.92 -9.62 19.49
CA GLU A 493 2.96 -8.15 19.35
C GLU A 493 4.41 -7.62 19.29
N ALA A 494 5.27 -8.12 20.19
CA ALA A 494 6.69 -7.75 20.22
C ALA A 494 7.47 -8.20 18.96
N GLN A 495 7.15 -9.37 18.42
CA GLN A 495 7.78 -9.86 17.18
C GLN A 495 7.33 -9.03 15.98
N MET A 496 6.05 -8.70 15.90
CA MET A 496 5.50 -7.86 14.83
C MET A 496 6.15 -6.47 14.84
N LEU A 497 6.28 -5.83 16.00
CA LEU A 497 6.98 -4.54 16.12
C LEU A 497 8.44 -4.61 15.68
N LYS A 498 9.15 -5.71 15.99
CA LYS A 498 10.53 -5.90 15.53
C LYS A 498 10.60 -6.06 14.01
N GLU A 499 9.69 -6.82 13.41
CA GLU A 499 9.61 -6.93 11.95
C GLU A 499 9.28 -5.58 11.29
N MET A 500 8.32 -4.82 11.84
CA MET A 500 7.99 -3.46 11.39
C MET A 500 9.21 -2.54 11.43
N ALA A 501 9.97 -2.57 12.53
CA ALA A 501 11.18 -1.76 12.68
C ALA A 501 12.24 -2.10 11.62
N VAL A 502 12.44 -3.39 11.35
CA VAL A 502 13.37 -3.86 10.29
C VAL A 502 12.92 -3.37 8.92
N VAL A 503 11.61 -3.43 8.61
CA VAL A 503 11.08 -2.95 7.34
C VAL A 503 11.23 -1.44 7.20
N VAL A 504 10.96 -0.69 8.26
CA VAL A 504 11.16 0.77 8.26
C VAL A 504 12.64 1.12 8.07
N GLU A 505 13.53 0.46 8.83
CA GLU A 505 14.98 0.68 8.73
C GLU A 505 15.49 0.42 7.30
N ARG A 506 15.10 -0.70 6.71
CA ARG A 506 15.48 -1.04 5.34
C ARG A 506 14.94 -0.07 4.31
N SER A 507 13.73 0.44 4.52
CA SER A 507 13.09 1.41 3.62
C SER A 507 13.52 2.85 3.87
N THR A 508 14.26 3.12 4.94
CA THR A 508 14.79 4.48 5.23
C THR A 508 15.73 4.89 4.12
N PRO A 509 15.54 6.06 3.47
CA PRO A 509 16.40 6.51 2.41
C PRO A 509 17.86 6.58 2.89
N ARG A 510 18.75 5.92 2.19
CA ARG A 510 20.17 6.08 2.45
C ARG A 510 20.56 7.51 2.09
N ALA A 511 21.21 8.22 3.00
CA ALA A 511 21.80 9.52 2.70
C ALA A 511 23.22 9.31 2.18
N LEU A 512 23.62 10.15 1.22
CA LEU A 512 25.00 10.24 0.78
C LEU A 512 25.71 11.30 1.63
N ARG A 513 26.82 10.91 2.24
CA ARG A 513 27.73 11.87 2.89
C ARG A 513 28.82 12.22 1.92
N TRP A 514 29.07 13.49 1.76
CA TRP A 514 30.06 14.09 0.88
C TRP A 514 31.22 14.64 1.68
N GLN A 515 32.41 14.23 1.30
CA GLN A 515 33.66 14.76 1.89
C GLN A 515 34.55 15.27 0.77
N GLU A 516 34.62 16.61 0.63
CA GLU A 516 35.52 17.25 -0.30
C GLU A 516 36.96 16.85 -0.01
N GLN A 517 37.74 16.62 -1.08
CA GLN A 517 39.13 16.20 -1.00
C GLN A 517 40.00 17.11 -1.88
N ASN A 518 41.24 17.33 -1.45
CA ASN A 518 42.19 18.15 -2.20
C ASN A 518 42.89 17.33 -3.28
N SER A 519 42.56 17.61 -4.53
CA SER A 519 43.19 16.97 -5.70
C SER A 519 44.53 17.55 -6.10
N ALA A 520 44.89 18.72 -5.60
CA ALA A 520 46.07 19.51 -5.97
C ALA A 520 46.16 19.85 -7.48
N THR A 521 45.02 19.87 -8.20
CA THR A 521 44.93 20.27 -9.61
C THR A 521 43.71 21.19 -9.84
N THR A 522 43.73 21.97 -10.90
CA THR A 522 42.61 22.74 -11.39
C THR A 522 42.01 22.15 -12.69
N ALA A 523 42.53 21.01 -13.14
CA ALA A 523 42.04 20.34 -14.33
C ALA A 523 40.52 19.99 -14.20
N ARG A 524 39.81 19.96 -15.30
CA ARG A 524 38.47 19.41 -15.33
C ARG A 524 38.55 17.88 -15.30
N LEU A 525 38.10 17.28 -14.19
CA LEU A 525 38.15 15.85 -13.97
C LEU A 525 36.86 15.25 -14.52
N ARG A 526 36.99 14.17 -15.32
CA ARG A 526 35.90 13.61 -16.09
C ARG A 526 35.71 12.09 -15.92
N GLY A 527 36.81 11.37 -15.69
CA GLY A 527 36.79 9.93 -15.44
C GLY A 527 37.11 9.63 -13.99
N VAL A 528 36.41 8.68 -13.41
CA VAL A 528 36.66 8.15 -12.07
C VAL A 528 36.38 6.66 -12.00
N SER A 529 37.30 5.90 -11.41
CA SER A 529 37.16 4.45 -11.21
C SER A 529 37.49 4.11 -9.75
N ALA A 530 36.50 3.74 -8.98
CA ALA A 530 36.60 3.28 -7.59
C ALA A 530 36.94 1.79 -7.56
N VAL A 531 38.17 1.42 -7.28
CA VAL A 531 38.58 0.01 -7.19
C VAL A 531 38.06 -0.62 -5.89
N ASN A 532 38.18 0.09 -4.79
CA ASN A 532 37.70 -0.30 -3.46
C ASN A 532 37.64 0.94 -2.55
N GLU A 533 37.29 0.79 -1.29
CA GLU A 533 37.17 1.91 -0.32
C GLU A 533 38.46 2.78 -0.12
N LYS A 534 39.62 2.26 -0.52
CA LYS A 534 40.92 2.95 -0.34
C LYS A 534 41.55 3.38 -1.66
N ILE A 535 41.26 2.68 -2.74
CA ILE A 535 41.93 2.83 -4.03
C ILE A 535 40.97 3.38 -5.06
N ALA A 536 41.32 4.49 -5.66
CA ALA A 536 40.62 5.06 -6.81
C ALA A 536 41.59 5.74 -7.78
N TRP A 537 41.20 5.76 -9.04
CA TRP A 537 41.88 6.44 -10.12
C TRP A 537 40.95 7.51 -10.73
N VAL A 538 41.51 8.61 -11.13
CA VAL A 538 40.81 9.77 -11.71
C VAL A 538 41.57 10.26 -12.93
N SER A 539 40.83 10.68 -13.96
CA SER A 539 41.38 11.27 -15.18
C SER A 539 40.70 12.58 -15.54
N GLY A 540 41.39 13.40 -16.33
CA GLY A 540 40.84 14.71 -16.75
C GLY A 540 41.65 15.40 -17.85
N SER A 541 41.32 16.67 -18.04
CA SER A 541 41.96 17.50 -19.05
C SER A 541 43.43 17.72 -18.76
N SER A 542 44.17 18.17 -19.78
CA SER A 542 45.60 18.50 -19.71
C SER A 542 46.48 17.32 -19.24
N GLY A 543 46.16 16.13 -19.75
CA GLY A 543 46.93 14.92 -19.45
C GLY A 543 46.81 14.44 -18.01
N THR A 544 45.88 14.96 -17.22
CA THR A 544 45.79 14.72 -15.78
C THR A 544 45.35 13.29 -15.49
N VAL A 545 46.15 12.59 -14.66
CA VAL A 545 45.76 11.33 -14.03
C VAL A 545 46.15 11.39 -12.54
N LEU A 546 45.21 11.08 -11.68
CA LEU A 546 45.40 11.04 -10.22
C LEU A 546 45.09 9.65 -9.68
N ARG A 547 45.74 9.28 -8.57
CA ARG A 547 45.51 8.03 -7.85
C ARG A 547 45.47 8.27 -6.34
N THR A 548 44.61 7.60 -5.63
CA THR A 548 44.66 7.47 -4.16
C THR A 548 44.84 6.01 -3.74
N LEU A 549 45.52 5.79 -2.60
CA LEU A 549 45.72 4.50 -1.96
C LEU A 549 45.24 4.45 -0.52
N ASP A 550 44.76 5.58 0.00
CA ASP A 550 44.40 5.80 1.41
C ASP A 550 42.96 6.36 1.59
N GLY A 551 42.13 6.11 0.61
CA GLY A 551 40.73 6.56 0.66
C GLY A 551 40.53 8.05 0.35
N GLY A 552 41.54 8.64 -0.34
CA GLY A 552 41.52 10.05 -0.74
C GLY A 552 42.10 11.00 0.27
N ALA A 553 42.75 10.52 1.34
CA ALA A 553 43.50 11.37 2.23
C ALA A 553 44.65 12.07 1.48
N ARG A 554 45.23 11.38 0.46
CA ARG A 554 46.15 11.95 -0.50
C ARG A 554 45.81 11.52 -1.91
N TRP A 555 45.91 12.47 -2.84
CA TRP A 555 45.84 12.25 -4.27
C TRP A 555 47.23 12.46 -4.87
N GLN A 556 47.73 11.44 -5.55
CA GLN A 556 49.04 11.44 -6.22
C GLN A 556 48.84 11.75 -7.69
N SER A 557 49.56 12.77 -8.22
CA SER A 557 49.59 12.96 -9.66
C SER A 557 50.48 11.88 -10.28
N VAL A 558 49.90 11.14 -11.20
CA VAL A 558 50.54 10.04 -11.94
C VAL A 558 50.27 10.20 -13.44
N SER A 559 50.25 11.43 -13.90
CA SER A 559 49.93 11.84 -15.27
C SER A 559 50.82 11.18 -16.32
N VAL A 560 50.32 10.97 -17.52
CA VAL A 560 51.06 10.38 -18.65
C VAL A 560 52.12 11.36 -19.14
N PRO A 561 53.39 11.01 -19.15
CA PRO A 561 54.44 11.88 -19.65
C PRO A 561 54.24 12.23 -21.14
N GLY A 562 54.37 13.52 -21.49
CA GLY A 562 54.22 14.00 -22.86
C GLY A 562 52.80 14.04 -23.41
N ALA A 563 51.77 13.89 -22.55
CA ALA A 563 50.37 13.91 -22.94
C ALA A 563 49.58 15.11 -22.39
N ALA A 564 50.28 16.23 -22.12
CA ALA A 564 49.65 17.43 -21.56
C ALA A 564 48.63 18.10 -22.49
N ASP A 565 48.64 17.76 -23.78
CA ASP A 565 47.71 18.21 -24.79
C ASP A 565 46.46 17.28 -24.94
N LEU A 566 46.46 16.17 -24.20
CA LEU A 566 45.35 15.19 -24.27
C LEU A 566 44.30 15.44 -23.15
N ASP A 567 43.04 15.16 -23.47
CA ASP A 567 41.93 15.17 -22.52
C ASP A 567 41.52 13.72 -22.22
N PHE A 568 41.85 13.22 -21.02
CA PHE A 568 41.51 11.86 -20.57
C PHE A 568 40.14 11.87 -19.93
N ARG A 569 39.15 11.39 -20.67
CA ARG A 569 37.73 11.37 -20.18
C ARG A 569 37.27 10.05 -19.61
N ASP A 570 38.06 9.00 -19.76
CA ASP A 570 37.72 7.71 -19.20
C ASP A 570 38.96 7.09 -18.51
N VAL A 571 38.73 6.38 -17.41
CA VAL A 571 39.75 5.68 -16.62
C VAL A 571 39.16 4.36 -16.08
N HIS A 572 39.89 3.28 -16.25
CA HIS A 572 39.59 1.99 -15.65
C HIS A 572 40.73 1.54 -14.74
N GLY A 573 40.52 1.61 -13.43
CA GLY A 573 41.41 1.07 -12.43
C GLY A 573 41.18 -0.40 -12.16
N VAL A 574 42.19 -1.24 -12.44
CA VAL A 574 42.10 -2.68 -12.15
C VAL A 574 42.49 -2.98 -10.70
N ASP A 575 43.55 -2.33 -10.24
CA ASP A 575 44.08 -2.41 -8.86
C ASP A 575 44.92 -1.19 -8.52
N ALA A 576 45.72 -1.24 -7.42
CA ALA A 576 46.58 -0.16 -6.99
C ALA A 576 47.67 0.20 -8.02
N ASN A 577 48.06 -0.75 -8.86
CA ASN A 577 49.22 -0.59 -9.77
C ASN A 577 48.77 -0.55 -11.24
N THR A 578 47.64 -1.14 -11.57
CA THR A 578 47.21 -1.32 -12.96
C THR A 578 45.99 -0.45 -13.25
N ALA A 579 46.11 0.40 -14.26
CA ALA A 579 45.05 1.20 -14.77
C ALA A 579 45.18 1.49 -16.27
N TYR A 580 44.05 1.82 -16.90
CA TYR A 580 43.97 2.30 -18.27
C TYR A 580 43.37 3.70 -18.29
N VAL A 581 43.78 4.55 -19.23
CA VAL A 581 43.16 5.83 -19.52
C VAL A 581 42.93 5.99 -21.01
N LEU A 582 41.78 6.57 -21.37
CA LEU A 582 41.42 6.90 -22.74
C LEU A 582 41.38 8.42 -22.95
N SER A 583 42.16 8.91 -23.91
CA SER A 583 42.05 10.31 -24.37
C SER A 583 41.05 10.40 -25.53
N ILE A 584 40.32 11.52 -25.56
CA ILE A 584 39.35 11.81 -26.61
C ILE A 584 39.95 12.73 -27.67
N GLY A 585 39.27 12.78 -28.82
CA GLY A 585 39.56 13.68 -29.93
C GLY A 585 39.62 12.92 -31.27
N GLU A 586 39.49 13.63 -32.39
CA GLU A 586 39.54 13.04 -33.71
C GLU A 586 40.94 12.48 -34.03
N GLY A 587 40.94 11.39 -34.77
CA GLY A 587 42.14 10.74 -35.23
C GLY A 587 43.08 10.35 -34.12
N GLU A 588 44.39 10.63 -34.26
CA GLU A 588 45.45 10.22 -33.33
C GLU A 588 45.35 10.83 -31.92
N LYS A 589 44.43 11.75 -31.65
CA LYS A 589 44.14 12.23 -30.28
C LYS A 589 43.40 11.20 -29.42
N SER A 590 42.67 10.30 -30.02
CA SER A 590 42.06 9.16 -29.35
C SER A 590 43.09 8.07 -29.10
N ARG A 591 43.55 7.93 -27.86
CA ARG A 591 44.61 7.01 -27.44
C ARG A 591 44.28 6.27 -26.16
N ILE A 592 44.74 5.04 -26.04
CA ILE A 592 44.65 4.25 -24.82
C ILE A 592 46.08 4.04 -24.25
N TYR A 593 46.28 4.42 -23.01
CA TYR A 593 47.49 4.14 -22.26
C TYR A 593 47.22 3.18 -21.10
N LYS A 594 48.20 2.37 -20.76
CA LYS A 594 48.19 1.45 -19.61
C LYS A 594 49.38 1.69 -18.70
N THR A 595 49.14 1.62 -17.41
CA THR A 595 50.21 1.46 -16.39
C THR A 595 50.07 0.11 -15.67
N THR A 596 51.17 -0.43 -15.19
CA THR A 596 51.21 -1.66 -14.35
C THR A 596 52.10 -1.45 -13.11
N ASP A 597 52.56 -0.24 -12.88
CA ASP A 597 53.48 0.13 -11.79
C ASP A 597 53.00 1.33 -10.96
N GLY A 598 51.68 1.58 -11.00
CA GLY A 598 51.04 2.63 -10.25
C GLY A 598 51.16 4.01 -10.87
N GLY A 599 51.34 4.09 -12.17
CA GLY A 599 51.47 5.34 -12.93
C GLY A 599 52.87 5.92 -12.92
N ARG A 600 53.89 5.17 -12.45
CA ARG A 600 55.29 5.57 -12.62
C ARG A 600 55.73 5.55 -14.06
N THR A 601 55.22 4.55 -14.81
CA THR A 601 55.38 4.49 -16.25
C THR A 601 54.05 4.19 -16.94
N TRP A 602 53.88 4.70 -18.15
CA TRP A 602 52.70 4.51 -18.98
C TRP A 602 53.13 3.99 -20.34
N LYS A 603 52.45 2.96 -20.84
CA LYS A 603 52.66 2.39 -22.14
C LYS A 603 51.46 2.72 -23.04
N LEU A 604 51.73 3.36 -24.19
CA LEU A 604 50.73 3.54 -25.25
C LEU A 604 50.31 2.17 -25.79
N GLN A 605 49.03 1.85 -25.73
CA GLN A 605 48.47 0.58 -26.14
C GLN A 605 47.77 0.69 -27.50
N PHE A 606 47.12 1.84 -27.73
CA PHE A 606 46.34 2.08 -28.95
C PHE A 606 46.42 3.55 -29.35
N THR A 607 46.52 3.79 -30.66
CA THR A 607 46.35 5.09 -31.28
C THR A 607 45.34 4.91 -32.42
N ASN A 608 44.28 5.70 -32.42
CA ASN A 608 43.32 5.72 -33.48
C ASN A 608 43.92 6.27 -34.76
N ARG A 609 43.80 5.52 -35.85
CA ARG A 609 44.32 5.92 -37.19
C ARG A 609 43.19 6.34 -38.13
N GLU A 610 41.94 6.18 -37.74
CA GLU A 610 40.81 6.67 -38.49
C GLU A 610 40.64 8.19 -38.25
N PRO A 611 40.86 9.03 -39.26
CA PRO A 611 40.88 10.49 -39.06
C PRO A 611 39.58 11.08 -38.52
N ALA A 612 38.43 10.53 -38.90
CA ALA A 612 37.11 10.92 -38.41
C ALA A 612 36.68 10.17 -37.14
N GLY A 613 37.46 9.23 -36.66
CA GLY A 613 37.13 8.45 -35.45
C GLY A 613 37.35 9.26 -34.17
N PHE A 614 36.39 9.25 -33.29
CA PHE A 614 36.45 9.91 -31.99
C PHE A 614 36.02 8.90 -30.94
N PHE A 615 36.95 8.39 -30.09
CA PHE A 615 36.61 7.37 -29.11
C PHE A 615 36.02 7.97 -27.85
N ASP A 616 34.86 7.44 -27.41
CA ASP A 616 34.02 8.00 -26.35
C ASP A 616 34.19 7.33 -25.00
N GLY A 617 34.47 6.02 -25.01
CA GLY A 617 34.60 5.27 -23.76
C GLY A 617 35.12 3.87 -23.98
N PHE A 618 35.53 3.21 -22.89
CA PHE A 618 35.94 1.83 -22.85
C PHE A 618 35.43 1.14 -21.58
N ALA A 619 35.31 -0.18 -21.60
CA ALA A 619 34.94 -0.99 -20.47
C ALA A 619 35.69 -2.32 -20.48
N PHE A 620 35.92 -2.93 -19.31
CA PHE A 620 36.58 -4.22 -19.16
C PHE A 620 35.70 -5.19 -18.38
N TRP A 621 35.52 -6.41 -18.88
CA TRP A 621 34.90 -7.51 -18.17
C TRP A 621 35.81 -8.11 -17.10
N ASP A 622 37.10 -8.14 -17.42
CA ASP A 622 38.17 -8.67 -16.56
C ASP A 622 39.54 -8.07 -16.95
N ARG A 623 40.61 -8.52 -16.30
CA ARG A 623 41.98 -8.02 -16.54
C ARG A 623 42.48 -8.16 -17.98
N ASN A 624 41.93 -9.08 -18.76
CA ASN A 624 42.40 -9.41 -20.09
C ASN A 624 41.42 -8.94 -21.18
N ASN A 625 40.13 -8.89 -20.88
CA ASN A 625 39.11 -8.67 -21.88
C ASN A 625 38.50 -7.27 -21.71
N GLY A 626 38.66 -6.46 -22.74
CA GLY A 626 38.17 -5.08 -22.79
C GLY A 626 37.63 -4.72 -24.15
N ILE A 627 36.79 -3.66 -24.21
CA ILE A 627 36.17 -3.14 -25.42
C ILE A 627 36.17 -1.61 -25.35
N ALA A 628 36.36 -0.95 -26.50
CA ALA A 628 36.19 0.49 -26.62
C ALA A 628 35.46 0.83 -27.91
N PHE A 629 34.80 1.97 -27.95
CA PHE A 629 34.01 2.38 -29.10
C PHE A 629 34.20 3.88 -29.42
N SER A 630 33.88 4.26 -30.66
CA SER A 630 33.96 5.65 -31.15
C SER A 630 32.59 6.11 -31.63
N ASP A 631 32.48 7.42 -31.87
CA ASP A 631 31.45 7.98 -32.73
C ASP A 631 31.38 7.31 -34.10
N PRO A 632 30.21 7.39 -34.80
CA PRO A 632 30.06 6.76 -36.09
C PRO A 632 31.00 7.35 -37.16
N VAL A 633 31.69 6.48 -37.89
CA VAL A 633 32.42 6.81 -39.13
C VAL A 633 31.75 6.06 -40.28
N ASP A 634 31.35 6.80 -41.31
CA ASP A 634 30.57 6.25 -42.44
C ASP A 634 29.28 5.54 -42.00
N GLY A 635 28.57 6.13 -40.99
CA GLY A 635 27.30 5.64 -40.46
C GLY A 635 27.41 4.40 -39.60
N ARG A 636 28.61 4.03 -39.10
CA ARG A 636 28.84 2.92 -38.21
C ARG A 636 29.79 3.26 -37.08
N PHE A 637 29.47 2.84 -35.85
CA PHE A 637 30.37 2.97 -34.72
C PHE A 637 31.61 2.09 -34.88
N LEU A 638 32.79 2.60 -34.58
CA LEU A 638 34.01 1.79 -34.55
C LEU A 638 34.11 1.10 -33.19
N ILE A 639 34.30 -0.21 -33.23
CA ILE A 639 34.50 -1.03 -32.05
C ILE A 639 35.91 -1.63 -32.09
N ILE A 640 36.66 -1.50 -31.02
CA ILE A 640 37.92 -2.22 -30.83
C ILE A 640 37.86 -3.08 -29.58
N ARG A 641 38.49 -4.23 -29.60
CA ARG A 641 38.52 -5.20 -28.52
C ARG A 641 39.92 -5.71 -28.21
N THR A 642 40.20 -5.91 -26.95
CA THR A 642 41.38 -6.63 -26.46
C THR A 642 41.00 -7.93 -25.74
N THR A 643 41.84 -8.95 -25.84
CA THR A 643 41.75 -10.23 -25.11
C THR A 643 43.03 -10.56 -24.35
N ASP A 644 44.04 -9.65 -24.34
CA ASP A 644 45.36 -9.82 -23.79
C ASP A 644 45.74 -8.65 -22.83
N GLY A 645 44.69 -8.02 -22.23
CA GLY A 645 44.90 -6.90 -21.30
C GLY A 645 45.45 -5.65 -21.99
N GLY A 646 45.02 -5.38 -23.21
CA GLY A 646 45.36 -4.18 -23.96
C GLY A 646 46.71 -4.22 -24.65
N THR A 647 47.41 -5.34 -24.66
CA THR A 647 48.66 -5.47 -25.41
C THR A 647 48.41 -5.30 -26.91
N THR A 648 47.28 -5.84 -27.35
CA THR A 648 46.72 -5.61 -28.71
C THR A 648 45.27 -5.18 -28.65
N TRP A 649 44.89 -4.26 -29.53
CA TRP A 649 43.51 -3.82 -29.74
C TRP A 649 43.12 -4.09 -31.19
N ASN A 650 42.16 -4.93 -31.42
CA ASN A 650 41.71 -5.33 -32.74
C ASN A 650 40.36 -4.72 -33.07
N GLN A 651 40.26 -4.12 -34.25
CA GLN A 651 38.98 -3.60 -34.74
C GLN A 651 38.03 -4.74 -35.07
N MET A 652 36.79 -4.59 -34.59
CA MET A 652 35.71 -5.54 -34.86
C MET A 652 35.09 -5.29 -36.24
N PRO A 653 34.47 -6.30 -36.86
CA PRO A 653 33.75 -6.13 -38.12
C PRO A 653 32.58 -5.14 -37.93
N ARG A 654 32.49 -4.13 -38.80
CA ARG A 654 31.46 -3.06 -38.70
C ARG A 654 30.06 -3.55 -39.10
N ASP A 655 29.95 -4.61 -39.87
CA ASP A 655 28.67 -5.11 -40.40
C ASP A 655 27.81 -5.85 -39.41
N ASN A 656 28.36 -6.22 -38.25
CA ASN A 656 27.66 -6.94 -37.18
C ASN A 656 26.92 -6.00 -36.22
N MET A 657 26.99 -4.70 -36.44
CA MET A 657 26.33 -3.68 -35.64
C MET A 657 25.28 -2.92 -36.47
N PRO A 658 24.06 -2.69 -35.93
CA PRO A 658 23.07 -1.84 -36.62
C PRO A 658 23.66 -0.46 -36.95
N PRO A 659 23.29 0.16 -38.10
CA PRO A 659 23.81 1.46 -38.45
C PRO A 659 23.37 2.56 -37.49
N ALA A 660 24.23 3.57 -37.36
CA ALA A 660 23.87 4.82 -36.72
C ALA A 660 22.83 5.59 -37.58
N LEU A 661 21.94 6.30 -36.95
CA LEU A 661 21.02 7.21 -37.58
C LEU A 661 21.80 8.52 -37.93
N SER A 662 21.32 9.26 -38.95
CA SER A 662 21.95 10.54 -39.31
C SER A 662 21.88 11.51 -38.12
N GLY A 663 23.04 11.99 -37.67
CA GLY A 663 23.19 12.86 -36.51
C GLY A 663 23.13 12.17 -35.17
N GLU A 664 23.14 10.83 -35.12
CA GLU A 664 23.33 10.06 -33.88
C GLU A 664 24.83 9.97 -33.57
N ALA A 665 25.19 10.18 -32.29
CA ALA A 665 26.54 10.15 -31.77
C ALA A 665 26.56 9.63 -30.34
N ALA A 666 27.74 9.42 -29.78
CA ALA A 666 27.90 9.16 -28.35
C ALA A 666 28.41 10.39 -27.59
N PHE A 667 28.49 10.30 -26.28
CA PHE A 667 28.97 11.41 -25.46
C PHE A 667 30.09 10.98 -24.52
N ALA A 668 31.30 11.48 -24.77
CA ALA A 668 32.47 11.30 -23.89
C ALA A 668 32.40 12.22 -22.67
N ALA A 669 31.34 12.12 -21.88
CA ALA A 669 31.09 13.05 -20.78
C ALA A 669 31.74 12.64 -19.47
N SER A 670 31.72 11.33 -19.14
CA SER A 670 32.14 10.80 -17.84
C SER A 670 32.78 9.41 -17.91
N GLY A 671 33.07 8.91 -19.13
CA GLY A 671 33.49 7.52 -19.34
C GLY A 671 32.42 6.46 -19.19
N SER A 672 31.18 6.86 -18.92
CA SER A 672 30.08 5.95 -18.62
C SER A 672 29.03 5.82 -19.73
N SER A 673 29.38 6.17 -20.97
CA SER A 673 28.54 5.91 -22.17
C SER A 673 28.57 4.44 -22.62
N ILE A 674 29.46 3.63 -22.02
CA ILE A 674 29.57 2.18 -22.20
C ILE A 674 29.63 1.48 -20.84
N THR A 675 29.01 0.29 -20.72
CA THR A 675 29.06 -0.53 -19.51
C THR A 675 29.07 -2.01 -19.88
N VAL A 676 29.59 -2.85 -18.99
CA VAL A 676 29.65 -4.31 -19.14
C VAL A 676 29.07 -5.00 -17.92
N ALA A 677 28.51 -6.21 -18.10
CA ALA A 677 28.07 -7.06 -17.00
C ALA A 677 28.29 -8.55 -17.33
N GLY A 678 28.43 -9.37 -16.27
CA GLY A 678 28.71 -10.79 -16.43
C GLY A 678 30.03 -11.01 -17.14
N THR A 679 30.10 -12.02 -18.02
CA THR A 679 31.30 -12.37 -18.79
C THR A 679 31.29 -11.85 -20.22
N ASP A 680 30.10 -11.52 -20.76
CA ASP A 680 29.95 -11.35 -22.20
C ASP A 680 29.06 -10.15 -22.63
N ASP A 681 28.25 -9.61 -21.71
CA ASP A 681 27.33 -8.53 -22.05
C ASP A 681 28.00 -7.15 -22.03
N VAL A 682 27.66 -6.32 -23.03
CA VAL A 682 28.08 -4.91 -23.15
C VAL A 682 26.94 -4.08 -23.71
N TRP A 683 26.80 -2.86 -23.18
CA TRP A 683 25.84 -1.87 -23.66
C TRP A 683 26.56 -0.56 -24.00
N ILE A 684 26.13 0.08 -25.11
CA ILE A 684 26.57 1.41 -25.54
C ILE A 684 25.34 2.31 -25.63
N ALA A 685 25.42 3.50 -25.07
CA ALA A 685 24.37 4.49 -25.11
C ALA A 685 24.68 5.64 -26.06
N THR A 686 23.67 6.11 -26.81
CA THR A 686 23.83 7.17 -27.81
C THR A 686 22.88 8.34 -27.55
N GLY A 687 23.10 9.42 -28.25
CA GLY A 687 22.31 10.65 -28.25
C GLY A 687 22.39 11.39 -29.58
N GLY A 688 22.18 12.69 -29.55
CA GLY A 688 22.06 13.46 -30.79
C GLY A 688 20.68 13.31 -31.40
N ALA A 689 20.61 12.89 -32.66
CA ALA A 689 19.34 12.72 -33.35
C ALA A 689 18.42 11.65 -32.75
N ALA A 690 18.98 10.64 -32.08
CA ALA A 690 18.23 9.59 -31.39
C ALA A 690 18.92 9.14 -30.10
N SER A 691 18.14 8.71 -29.12
CA SER A 691 18.61 8.18 -27.83
C SER A 691 18.36 6.68 -27.81
N ARG A 692 19.36 5.90 -28.25
CA ARG A 692 19.26 4.45 -28.38
C ARG A 692 20.29 3.75 -27.50
N VAL A 693 20.04 2.48 -27.22
CA VAL A 693 21.00 1.61 -26.54
C VAL A 693 21.30 0.39 -27.43
N PHE A 694 22.58 0.20 -27.70
CA PHE A 694 23.09 -0.98 -28.42
C PHE A 694 23.52 -2.02 -27.38
N HIS A 695 23.14 -3.27 -27.56
CA HIS A 695 23.50 -4.38 -26.66
C HIS A 695 24.11 -5.53 -27.44
N SER A 696 25.18 -6.08 -26.89
CA SER A 696 25.81 -7.32 -27.34
C SER A 696 25.91 -8.29 -26.15
N GLY A 697 25.52 -9.54 -26.36
CA GLY A 697 25.66 -10.63 -25.38
C GLY A 697 26.83 -11.57 -25.65
N ASP A 698 27.72 -11.21 -26.58
CA ASP A 698 28.83 -12.03 -27.07
C ASP A 698 30.14 -11.24 -27.22
N ARG A 699 30.35 -10.27 -26.30
CA ARG A 699 31.56 -9.41 -26.26
C ARG A 699 31.75 -8.54 -27.50
N GLY A 700 30.67 -8.03 -28.09
CA GLY A 700 30.73 -7.14 -29.24
C GLY A 700 30.83 -7.84 -30.59
N MET A 701 30.59 -9.15 -30.69
CA MET A 701 30.58 -9.87 -31.96
C MET A 701 29.30 -9.61 -32.75
N THR A 702 28.13 -9.56 -32.06
CA THR A 702 26.84 -9.21 -32.65
C THR A 702 26.11 -8.22 -31.79
N TRP A 703 25.29 -7.35 -32.40
CA TRP A 703 24.62 -6.28 -31.71
C TRP A 703 23.13 -6.19 -32.04
N THR A 704 22.35 -5.87 -31.06
CA THR A 704 20.95 -5.42 -31.15
C THR A 704 20.85 -3.95 -30.76
N VAL A 705 19.78 -3.26 -31.14
CA VAL A 705 19.52 -1.88 -30.73
C VAL A 705 18.09 -1.70 -30.27
N ALA A 706 17.90 -0.92 -29.22
CA ALA A 706 16.61 -0.57 -28.67
C ALA A 706 16.48 0.97 -28.55
N GLU A 707 15.30 1.50 -28.85
CA GLU A 707 14.97 2.88 -28.57
C GLU A 707 14.66 3.08 -27.10
N THR A 708 14.97 4.27 -26.57
CA THR A 708 14.68 4.63 -25.20
C THR A 708 13.72 5.83 -25.14
N PRO A 709 13.01 6.03 -24.01
CA PRO A 709 12.16 7.21 -23.82
C PRO A 709 12.95 8.50 -23.54
N ILE A 710 14.29 8.45 -23.44
CA ILE A 710 15.12 9.63 -23.16
C ILE A 710 15.01 10.64 -24.30
N LYS A 711 14.85 11.92 -23.96
CA LYS A 711 14.74 12.99 -24.92
C LYS A 711 16.03 13.16 -25.73
N GLY A 712 15.97 12.90 -27.02
CA GLY A 712 16.98 13.20 -28.03
C GLY A 712 16.47 14.26 -29.01
N GLY A 713 17.04 14.29 -30.21
CA GLY A 713 16.59 15.16 -31.34
C GLY A 713 17.34 16.48 -31.50
N SER A 714 18.40 16.70 -30.68
CA SER A 714 19.37 17.79 -30.88
C SER A 714 20.80 17.29 -30.65
N PRO A 715 21.81 17.93 -31.25
CA PRO A 715 23.22 17.51 -31.06
C PRO A 715 23.73 17.54 -29.62
N SER A 716 23.02 18.22 -28.74
CA SER A 716 23.39 18.37 -27.31
C SER A 716 22.57 17.51 -26.35
N ALA A 717 21.54 16.80 -26.85
CA ALA A 717 20.62 16.03 -26.03
C ALA A 717 20.74 14.53 -26.27
N GLY A 718 20.46 13.72 -25.25
CA GLY A 718 20.44 12.27 -25.36
C GLY A 718 20.82 11.56 -24.08
N ILE A 719 21.28 10.31 -24.22
CA ILE A 719 21.81 9.52 -23.12
C ILE A 719 23.30 9.85 -22.95
N PHE A 720 23.71 10.16 -21.73
CA PHE A 720 25.11 10.49 -21.42
C PHE A 720 25.79 9.42 -20.56
N SER A 721 24.99 8.62 -19.87
CA SER A 721 25.53 7.57 -19.01
C SER A 721 24.60 6.36 -19.03
N ILE A 722 25.21 5.19 -19.04
CA ILE A 722 24.58 3.89 -18.93
C ILE A 722 25.29 3.05 -17.88
N TYR A 723 24.53 2.37 -17.03
CA TYR A 723 25.08 1.48 -16.02
C TYR A 723 24.30 0.18 -15.93
N ALA A 724 24.99 -0.95 -16.02
CA ALA A 724 24.44 -2.28 -15.82
C ALA A 724 24.71 -2.74 -14.37
N ALA A 725 23.71 -2.67 -13.51
CA ALA A 725 23.77 -3.23 -12.16
C ALA A 725 23.75 -4.77 -12.16
N SER A 726 23.18 -5.36 -13.21
CA SER A 726 23.19 -6.78 -13.50
C SER A 726 22.94 -7.02 -15.00
N ARG A 727 22.98 -8.29 -15.43
CA ARG A 727 22.61 -8.66 -16.83
C ARG A 727 21.18 -8.29 -17.20
N GLN A 728 20.28 -8.05 -16.21
CA GLN A 728 18.88 -7.73 -16.42
C GLN A 728 18.56 -6.26 -16.11
N LEU A 729 19.13 -5.73 -15.05
CA LEU A 729 18.92 -4.33 -14.64
C LEU A 729 19.95 -3.42 -15.28
N VAL A 730 19.52 -2.62 -16.24
CA VAL A 730 20.32 -1.60 -16.92
C VAL A 730 19.60 -0.27 -16.81
N VAL A 731 20.35 0.80 -16.54
CA VAL A 731 19.80 2.14 -16.35
C VAL A 731 20.53 3.16 -17.19
N VAL A 732 19.80 4.20 -17.61
CA VAL A 732 20.36 5.31 -18.38
C VAL A 732 19.94 6.65 -17.79
N SER A 733 20.87 7.61 -17.85
CA SER A 733 20.60 9.02 -17.57
C SER A 733 21.13 9.94 -18.67
N GLY A 734 20.55 11.13 -18.77
CA GLY A 734 20.97 12.08 -19.78
C GLY A 734 20.33 13.45 -19.63
N GLY A 735 19.87 14.00 -20.72
CA GLY A 735 19.26 15.33 -20.83
C GLY A 735 19.92 16.15 -21.95
N ASP A 736 19.93 17.46 -21.81
CA ASP A 736 20.60 18.39 -22.72
C ASP A 736 21.66 19.20 -21.97
N TYR A 737 22.94 18.99 -22.29
CA TYR A 737 24.04 19.64 -21.57
C TYR A 737 24.12 21.17 -21.83
N GLN A 738 23.41 21.68 -22.84
CA GLN A 738 23.27 23.11 -23.06
C GLN A 738 22.12 23.72 -22.25
N LYS A 739 21.30 22.86 -21.62
CA LYS A 739 20.14 23.21 -20.81
C LYS A 739 20.16 22.47 -19.48
N GLU A 740 21.23 22.63 -18.75
CA GLU A 740 21.58 21.80 -17.57
C GLU A 740 20.47 21.70 -16.50
N ASN A 741 19.57 22.70 -16.41
CA ASN A 741 18.48 22.78 -15.44
C ASN A 741 17.10 22.47 -16.05
N GLU A 742 17.03 22.09 -17.33
CA GLU A 742 15.75 21.70 -17.95
C GLU A 742 15.40 20.27 -17.56
N SER A 743 14.28 20.10 -16.85
CA SER A 743 13.71 18.78 -16.57
C SER A 743 13.01 18.25 -17.83
N SER A 744 13.34 17.02 -18.18
CA SER A 744 12.75 16.31 -19.33
C SER A 744 12.69 14.81 -19.01
N VAL A 745 12.29 13.96 -19.95
CA VAL A 745 12.48 12.51 -19.81
C VAL A 745 13.98 12.22 -19.94
N ASN A 746 14.68 12.14 -18.81
CA ASN A 746 16.13 12.09 -18.71
C ASN A 746 16.64 10.93 -17.83
N PHE A 747 15.74 10.00 -17.42
CA PHE A 747 16.06 8.77 -16.71
C PHE A 747 15.15 7.64 -17.17
N ALA A 748 15.70 6.47 -17.41
CA ALA A 748 14.95 5.27 -17.77
C ALA A 748 15.65 4.00 -17.26
N THR A 749 14.87 2.94 -17.04
CA THR A 749 15.32 1.63 -16.58
C THR A 749 14.89 0.52 -17.53
N SER A 750 15.70 -0.53 -17.64
CA SER A 750 15.37 -1.78 -18.29
C SER A 750 15.57 -2.92 -17.30
N HIS A 751 14.62 -3.85 -17.23
CA HIS A 751 14.66 -5.03 -16.38
C HIS A 751 14.78 -6.33 -17.18
N ASP A 752 15.07 -6.21 -18.46
CA ASP A 752 15.19 -7.34 -19.41
C ASP A 752 16.50 -7.29 -20.22
N GLY A 753 17.51 -6.61 -19.67
CA GLY A 753 18.84 -6.52 -20.31
C GLY A 753 18.93 -5.51 -21.44
N GLY A 754 18.12 -4.46 -21.43
CA GLY A 754 18.15 -3.39 -22.42
C GLY A 754 17.25 -3.62 -23.63
N ARG A 755 16.40 -4.65 -23.62
CA ARG A 755 15.46 -4.92 -24.75
C ARG A 755 14.28 -3.97 -24.75
N THR A 756 13.75 -3.66 -23.56
CA THR A 756 12.68 -2.68 -23.36
C THR A 756 13.05 -1.68 -22.27
N TRP A 757 12.57 -0.44 -22.43
CA TRP A 757 12.90 0.67 -21.56
C TRP A 757 11.65 1.35 -21.01
N ILE A 758 11.67 1.66 -19.71
CA ILE A 758 10.58 2.32 -18.99
C ILE A 758 11.11 3.64 -18.46
N ALA A 759 10.42 4.76 -18.80
CA ALA A 759 10.73 6.06 -18.22
C ALA A 759 10.49 6.04 -16.71
N GLY A 760 11.48 6.50 -15.96
CA GLY A 760 11.38 6.67 -14.52
C GLY A 760 11.01 8.10 -14.12
N PRO A 761 11.02 8.42 -12.81
CA PRO A 761 10.86 9.79 -12.33
C PRO A 761 11.88 10.72 -12.97
N GLN A 762 11.44 11.91 -13.36
CA GLN A 762 12.32 12.89 -14.03
C GLN A 762 13.36 13.46 -13.07
N LEU A 763 14.61 13.52 -13.52
CA LEU A 763 15.69 14.25 -12.85
C LEU A 763 15.45 15.77 -12.99
N PRO A 764 15.90 16.57 -12.01
CA PRO A 764 15.73 18.03 -12.03
C PRO A 764 16.42 18.73 -13.22
N GLY A 765 17.34 18.03 -13.87
CA GLY A 765 18.09 18.55 -15.02
C GLY A 765 19.01 17.50 -15.62
N TYR A 766 19.96 17.95 -16.47
CA TYR A 766 20.96 17.10 -17.11
C TYR A 766 21.87 16.39 -16.09
N ARG A 767 22.08 15.08 -16.29
CA ARG A 767 23.01 14.25 -15.51
C ARG A 767 23.94 13.49 -16.44
N SER A 768 25.24 13.71 -16.24
CA SER A 768 26.33 13.15 -17.07
C SER A 768 26.78 11.76 -16.62
N ALA A 769 26.42 11.33 -15.42
CA ALA A 769 26.80 10.04 -14.88
C ALA A 769 25.68 9.43 -14.04
N ILE A 770 25.48 8.10 -14.15
CA ILE A 770 24.57 7.35 -13.31
C ILE A 770 25.26 6.10 -12.77
N HIS A 771 24.95 5.74 -11.55
CA HIS A 771 25.32 4.48 -10.94
C HIS A 771 24.07 3.84 -10.31
N ALA A 772 23.96 2.52 -10.39
CA ALA A 772 22.84 1.79 -9.84
C ALA A 772 23.32 0.54 -9.09
N ALA A 773 22.54 0.14 -8.09
CA ALA A 773 22.68 -1.14 -7.45
C ALA A 773 21.31 -1.67 -7.03
N SER A 774 21.22 -2.96 -6.79
CA SER A 774 20.11 -3.59 -6.14
C SER A 774 20.56 -4.27 -4.85
N ASP A 775 19.80 -4.07 -3.79
CA ASP A 775 19.92 -4.82 -2.55
C ASP A 775 18.60 -5.59 -2.30
N ASN A 776 18.49 -6.26 -1.14
CA ASN A 776 17.27 -7.00 -0.79
C ASN A 776 16.02 -6.11 -0.67
N ASP A 777 16.20 -4.80 -0.62
CA ASP A 777 15.15 -3.81 -0.39
C ASP A 777 14.74 -3.05 -1.66
N GLY A 778 15.38 -3.36 -2.80
CA GLY A 778 15.10 -2.75 -4.10
C GLY A 778 16.31 -2.11 -4.76
N GLU A 779 16.03 -1.26 -5.72
CA GLU A 779 17.03 -0.60 -6.54
C GLU A 779 17.34 0.80 -5.99
N PHE A 780 18.59 1.19 -6.14
CA PHE A 780 19.16 2.43 -5.66
C PHE A 780 19.95 3.08 -6.80
N TYR A 781 19.71 4.37 -7.04
CA TYR A 781 20.29 5.10 -8.15
C TYR A 781 20.93 6.41 -7.68
N VAL A 782 22.13 6.71 -8.17
CA VAL A 782 22.82 7.99 -7.96
C VAL A 782 23.11 8.60 -9.31
N ALA A 783 22.56 9.78 -9.58
CA ALA A 783 22.76 10.50 -10.82
C ALA A 783 23.51 11.82 -10.56
N ALA A 784 24.71 11.98 -11.14
CA ALA A 784 25.56 13.15 -10.98
C ALA A 784 25.59 14.00 -12.25
N GLY A 785 25.67 15.32 -12.10
CA GLY A 785 25.80 16.28 -13.18
C GLY A 785 26.33 17.63 -12.71
N PRO A 786 26.60 18.57 -13.63
CA PRO A 786 27.17 19.88 -13.30
C PRO A 786 26.31 20.70 -12.32
N SER A 787 24.98 20.51 -12.36
CA SER A 787 24.04 21.25 -11.52
C SER A 787 23.65 20.52 -10.21
N GLY A 788 24.27 19.39 -9.88
CA GLY A 788 24.06 18.66 -8.64
C GLY A 788 24.03 17.15 -8.80
N THR A 789 23.84 16.46 -7.67
CA THR A 789 23.73 15.00 -7.61
C THR A 789 22.47 14.61 -6.87
N ASP A 790 21.72 13.68 -7.44
CA ASP A 790 20.45 13.21 -6.93
C ASP A 790 20.49 11.71 -6.63
N LEU A 791 19.65 11.33 -5.68
CA LEU A 791 19.48 9.98 -5.17
C LEU A 791 18.04 9.54 -5.37
N LEU A 792 17.83 8.31 -5.88
CA LEU A 792 16.52 7.70 -6.02
C LEU A 792 16.53 6.28 -5.45
N ARG A 793 15.45 5.88 -4.77
CA ARG A 793 15.10 4.48 -4.50
C ARG A 793 13.85 4.08 -5.26
N THR A 794 13.74 2.80 -5.56
CA THR A 794 12.54 2.24 -6.21
C THR A 794 11.28 2.66 -5.49
N GLY A 795 10.31 3.19 -6.24
CA GLY A 795 9.03 3.68 -5.72
C GLY A 795 9.05 5.08 -5.09
N GLY A 796 10.23 5.73 -5.02
CA GLY A 796 10.39 7.09 -4.52
C GLY A 796 10.50 8.17 -5.61
N SER A 797 10.89 9.37 -5.19
CA SER A 797 11.26 10.47 -6.07
C SER A 797 12.75 10.79 -5.92
N TRP A 798 13.33 11.50 -6.89
CA TRP A 798 14.70 11.99 -6.79
C TRP A 798 14.84 12.98 -5.63
N ILE A 799 15.81 12.75 -4.78
CA ILE A 799 16.17 13.62 -3.65
C ILE A 799 17.53 14.24 -3.97
N ASN A 800 17.60 15.57 -3.97
CA ASN A 800 18.88 16.25 -4.15
C ASN A 800 19.79 15.94 -2.96
N SER A 801 20.94 15.33 -3.24
CA SER A 801 21.94 14.95 -2.24
C SER A 801 23.01 16.02 -2.05
N THR A 802 23.33 16.75 -3.11
CA THR A 802 24.24 17.92 -3.07
C THR A 802 24.01 18.78 -4.31
N THR A 803 24.11 20.08 -4.13
CA THR A 803 24.11 21.08 -5.22
C THR A 803 25.48 21.26 -5.85
N ALA A 804 26.54 20.67 -5.27
CA ALA A 804 27.89 20.69 -5.87
C ALA A 804 27.85 19.90 -7.20
N GLY A 805 28.39 20.54 -8.25
CA GLY A 805 28.45 19.94 -9.59
C GLY A 805 29.58 18.91 -9.69
N TYR A 806 29.27 17.72 -10.16
CA TYR A 806 30.23 16.67 -10.51
C TYR A 806 29.91 16.15 -11.91
N ASP A 807 30.99 15.83 -12.68
CA ASP A 807 30.83 15.31 -14.04
C ASP A 807 30.74 13.77 -14.08
N ALA A 808 31.38 13.08 -13.12
CA ALA A 808 31.38 11.62 -13.02
C ALA A 808 31.30 11.15 -11.57
N VAL A 809 30.74 9.95 -11.39
CA VAL A 809 30.63 9.24 -10.10
C VAL A 809 30.92 7.76 -10.29
N SER A 810 31.67 7.15 -9.36
CA SER A 810 31.93 5.71 -9.34
C SER A 810 31.92 5.20 -7.90
N PHE A 811 31.26 4.08 -7.65
CA PHE A 811 31.25 3.42 -6.35
C PHE A 811 32.08 2.13 -6.37
N SER A 812 32.68 1.82 -5.23
CA SER A 812 33.35 0.54 -5.00
C SER A 812 32.34 -0.61 -4.99
N PRO A 813 32.76 -1.85 -5.27
CA PRO A 813 31.92 -3.02 -5.06
C PRO A 813 31.33 -3.05 -3.65
N GLY A 814 30.01 -3.27 -3.52
CA GLY A 814 29.29 -3.23 -2.25
C GLY A 814 28.70 -1.86 -1.89
N LEU A 815 28.93 -0.81 -2.68
CA LEU A 815 28.31 0.52 -2.57
C LEU A 815 28.50 1.25 -1.24
N THR A 816 29.46 0.87 -0.43
CA THR A 816 29.75 1.51 0.86
C THR A 816 30.42 2.86 0.71
N SER A 817 31.22 3.00 -0.34
CA SER A 817 31.90 4.26 -0.67
C SER A 817 32.20 4.41 -2.16
N GLY A 818 32.38 5.64 -2.61
CA GLY A 818 32.75 5.99 -3.96
C GLY A 818 33.42 7.37 -4.03
N TRP A 819 33.65 7.82 -5.25
CA TRP A 819 34.15 9.16 -5.52
C TRP A 819 33.36 9.82 -6.65
N ALA A 820 33.19 11.12 -6.52
CA ALA A 820 32.70 11.96 -7.60
C ALA A 820 33.72 13.02 -7.96
N VAL A 821 33.84 13.35 -9.24
CA VAL A 821 34.80 14.28 -9.77
C VAL A 821 34.17 15.29 -10.71
N GLY A 822 34.76 16.46 -10.84
CA GLY A 822 34.19 17.55 -11.65
C GLY A 822 35.17 18.67 -12.02
N SER A 823 34.64 19.78 -12.43
CA SER A 823 35.38 20.95 -12.87
C SER A 823 36.25 21.55 -11.77
N GLY A 824 37.37 22.20 -12.12
CA GLY A 824 38.26 22.87 -11.20
C GLY A 824 39.01 21.95 -10.24
N GLY A 825 39.24 20.71 -10.63
CA GLY A 825 39.92 19.70 -9.81
C GLY A 825 39.07 19.16 -8.66
N ARG A 826 37.75 19.38 -8.69
CA ARG A 826 36.84 18.93 -7.61
C ARG A 826 36.83 17.42 -7.49
N ILE A 827 37.08 16.93 -6.30
CA ILE A 827 36.92 15.53 -5.90
C ILE A 827 36.18 15.49 -4.57
N ALA A 828 35.20 14.62 -4.45
CA ALA A 828 34.60 14.27 -3.17
C ALA A 828 34.55 12.77 -2.99
N LYS A 829 34.83 12.31 -1.77
CA LYS A 829 34.48 10.96 -1.34
C LYS A 829 33.01 10.92 -0.98
N VAL A 830 32.33 9.93 -1.49
CA VAL A 830 30.92 9.69 -1.24
C VAL A 830 30.82 8.43 -0.40
N THR A 831 30.13 8.50 0.76
CA THR A 831 29.86 7.32 1.57
C THR A 831 28.35 7.18 1.75
N THR A 832 27.84 5.97 1.58
CA THR A 832 26.46 5.68 1.94
C THR A 832 26.38 5.54 3.45
N THR A 833 25.55 6.36 4.10
CA THR A 833 25.24 6.11 5.51
C THR A 833 24.26 4.97 5.59
N ALA A 834 24.51 4.02 6.50
CA ALA A 834 23.40 3.18 6.98
C ALA A 834 22.30 4.10 7.54
N PRO A 835 21.02 3.71 7.40
CA PRO A 835 19.92 4.49 7.95
C PRO A 835 20.09 4.79 9.42
#